data_7e64b88eca16280ef91437546bc850f8
#
_entry.id   7e64b88eca16280ef91437546bc850f8
#
_cell.length_a   1.000
_cell.length_b   1.000
_cell.length_c   1.000
_cell.angle_alpha   90.00
_cell.angle_beta   90.00
_cell.angle_gamma   90.00
#
_symmetry.space_group_name_H-M   'P 1'
#
loop_
_entity.id
_entity.type
_entity.pdbx_description
1 polymer ?
#
loop_
_entity_poly.entity_id
_entity_poly.type
_entity_poly.pdbx_seq_one_letter_code
_entity_poly.pdbx_strand_id
1 'polypeptide(L)'
;MRPALHHVRTALSVGVASVCLALVAGPVAAQQTVLTPEQKATIAKRNDIERQLEAIAVVDRKVMVKMRDGKRMAADVYRPKDASGKVPTIFVRTPYNFNFWDVKLGAPRDMSRQLAAVKRGYAYVDMNERGHYFSEGNYEILGAPLSDGVDAIRWMTSQPWSNGKVGTTGCSSTAEWQMAVVAQNTPGLATFNVQGFGAGVGRVGPYYEQGNWYRGGAVQMLFIDWLYKEQNQVRPVFPANLSQADLIRASKMFDLDSQPPEPDWDKAFWVLPEKDIMKSVDGPKGIFADAMDVPTGGNMIARTPNSPAWYKGGLWHDDMKIDKPGLWFMSWFDVSVSPNLAAYNHVRATASKEIADQQYAIIAPVLHCAYTRATEHTVIGDLDVGDARFDYEGLVFGWFDKFLKGVDSPIVDKQPKVMYYVMGENKWRDSPTWPPAGATTRELFLTSGGKANTLYGDGKLVDAAGGTDHPDQFLYDPANPVTTLGGGGCCQGTAVKFGSFDQNPQLARNDILVYDSEPFKEGTEVSGPITVTLYVSSDAKDTDFTFKVMDVYPDGRAFNLTENIQRMRYREGYDKPPVWMKDGEVYKVTFQPIDTSNFFFAGHKLRMAVSSSNFPRFDRNLNTGGNNYDEAKGVIAHNAVHHDAAHPSKITFTVVPRGKP
;
A
#
# COMPACT_ATOMS: atom_id res chain seq x y z
N MET A 1 -74.76 30.51 2.24
CA MET A 1 -75.33 31.45 3.24
C MET A 1 -74.22 31.81 4.23
N ARG A 2 -73.77 33.07 4.26
CA ARG A 2 -73.04 33.70 5.35
C ARG A 2 -74.03 34.11 6.43
N PRO A 3 -73.70 34.32 7.70
CA PRO A 3 -73.04 35.55 8.21
C PRO A 3 -71.93 35.27 9.20
N ALA A 4 -70.84 35.98 9.37
CA ALA A 4 -70.51 37.36 9.71
C ALA A 4 -70.61 37.74 11.23
N LEU A 5 -69.46 38.22 11.75
CA LEU A 5 -69.26 39.17 12.88
C LEU A 5 -69.17 38.57 14.30
N HIS A 6 -68.23 38.91 15.20
CA HIS A 6 -67.72 40.23 15.58
C HIS A 6 -66.40 40.16 16.38
N HIS A 7 -65.60 41.23 16.31
CA HIS A 7 -64.41 41.54 17.07
C HIS A 7 -64.69 41.73 18.56
N VAL A 8 -63.73 41.29 19.39
CA VAL A 8 -63.35 42.03 20.61
C VAL A 8 -61.83 42.00 20.75
N ARG A 9 -61.23 43.18 20.69
CA ARG A 9 -59.83 43.42 21.07
C ARG A 9 -59.78 43.63 22.59
N THR A 10 -58.92 42.86 23.27
CA THR A 10 -58.49 43.23 24.60
C THR A 10 -56.96 43.26 24.59
N ALA A 11 -56.40 44.43 24.75
CA ALA A 11 -54.97 44.66 24.91
C ALA A 11 -54.55 44.30 26.33
N LEU A 12 -53.63 43.36 26.45
CA LEU A 12 -52.86 43.18 27.69
C LEU A 12 -51.40 43.55 27.40
N SER A 13 -50.99 44.65 27.97
CA SER A 13 -49.60 45.08 28.05
C SER A 13 -48.84 44.20 29.06
N VAL A 14 -47.95 43.36 28.58
CA VAL A 14 -46.96 42.67 29.45
C VAL A 14 -45.60 43.35 29.26
N GLY A 15 -45.16 43.99 30.34
CA GLY A 15 -43.86 44.63 30.39
C GLY A 15 -42.75 43.60 30.32
N VAL A 16 -41.86 43.77 29.34
CA VAL A 16 -40.62 42.99 29.21
C VAL A 16 -39.58 43.62 30.12
N ALA A 17 -39.34 42.97 31.25
CA ALA A 17 -38.18 43.29 32.09
C ALA A 17 -36.94 42.69 31.43
N SER A 18 -36.11 43.51 30.80
CA SER A 18 -34.79 43.12 30.29
C SER A 18 -33.85 42.82 31.46
N VAL A 19 -33.64 41.55 31.74
CA VAL A 19 -32.56 41.12 32.60
C VAL A 19 -31.29 41.03 31.71
N CYS A 20 -30.45 42.05 31.78
CA CYS A 20 -29.09 41.99 31.26
C CYS A 20 -28.28 41.03 32.13
N LEU A 21 -28.16 39.77 31.69
CA LEU A 21 -27.10 38.90 32.19
C LEU A 21 -25.77 39.39 31.60
N ALA A 22 -25.00 40.11 32.42
CA ALA A 22 -23.61 40.36 32.12
C ALA A 22 -22.85 39.03 32.22
N LEU A 23 -22.65 38.36 31.07
CA LEU A 23 -21.66 37.28 30.94
C LEU A 23 -20.28 37.91 31.16
N VAL A 24 -19.77 37.80 32.39
CA VAL A 24 -18.35 37.99 32.66
C VAL A 24 -17.62 36.86 31.94
N ALA A 25 -17.18 37.11 30.72
CA ALA A 25 -16.20 36.27 30.04
C ALA A 25 -14.89 36.41 30.84
N GLY A 26 -14.71 35.55 31.82
CA GLY A 26 -13.40 35.34 32.40
C GLY A 26 -12.44 34.88 31.30
N PRO A 27 -11.16 35.26 31.36
CA PRO A 27 -10.20 34.78 30.40
C PRO A 27 -10.24 33.24 30.44
N VAL A 28 -10.62 32.62 29.34
CA VAL A 28 -10.38 31.19 29.13
C VAL A 28 -8.85 31.05 29.16
N ALA A 29 -8.32 30.72 30.33
CA ALA A 29 -6.93 30.32 30.46
C ALA A 29 -6.77 29.11 29.51
N ALA A 30 -6.10 29.33 28.39
CA ALA A 30 -5.66 28.22 27.55
C ALA A 30 -4.94 27.25 28.48
N GLN A 31 -5.53 26.07 28.69
CA GLN A 31 -4.85 24.99 29.41
C GLN A 31 -3.52 24.77 28.71
N GLN A 32 -2.45 25.22 29.32
CA GLN A 32 -1.11 24.87 28.87
C GLN A 32 -1.01 23.34 28.98
N THR A 33 -1.09 22.67 27.86
CA THR A 33 -0.88 21.21 27.78
C THR A 33 0.50 20.95 28.35
N VAL A 34 0.58 20.33 29.52
CA VAL A 34 1.87 19.98 30.12
C VAL A 34 2.53 18.93 29.26
N LEU A 35 3.58 19.32 28.53
CA LEU A 35 4.34 18.44 27.66
C LEU A 35 4.97 17.29 28.46
N THR A 36 4.85 16.08 27.95
CA THR A 36 5.52 14.90 28.51
C THR A 36 7.06 15.02 28.36
N PRO A 37 7.85 14.29 29.16
CA PRO A 37 9.31 14.25 29.00
C PRO A 37 9.74 13.86 27.59
N GLU A 38 9.04 12.91 26.95
CA GLU A 38 9.27 12.45 25.59
C GLU A 38 8.99 13.56 24.55
N GLN A 39 7.87 14.28 24.70
CA GLN A 39 7.56 15.44 23.85
C GLN A 39 8.62 16.52 23.96
N LYS A 40 9.10 16.83 25.19
CA LYS A 40 10.18 17.79 25.41
C LYS A 40 11.49 17.35 24.75
N ALA A 41 11.85 16.07 24.84
CA ALA A 41 13.03 15.52 24.18
C ALA A 41 12.90 15.59 22.65
N THR A 42 11.72 15.28 22.09
CA THR A 42 11.41 15.38 20.66
C THR A 42 11.55 16.83 20.19
N ILE A 43 10.98 17.80 20.91
CA ILE A 43 11.10 19.23 20.60
C ILE A 43 12.57 19.67 20.61
N ALA A 44 13.33 19.28 21.63
CA ALA A 44 14.75 19.63 21.75
C ALA A 44 15.56 19.09 20.56
N LYS A 45 15.37 17.81 20.20
CA LYS A 45 16.01 17.16 19.04
C LYS A 45 15.65 17.88 17.74
N ARG A 46 14.37 18.14 17.51
CA ARG A 46 13.89 18.80 16.27
C ARG A 46 14.41 20.24 16.13
N ASN A 47 14.42 21.00 17.22
CA ASN A 47 15.02 22.34 17.23
C ASN A 47 16.53 22.31 16.97
N ASP A 48 17.23 21.30 17.45
CA ASP A 48 18.65 21.14 17.16
C ASP A 48 18.92 20.85 15.68
N ILE A 49 18.14 19.94 15.07
CA ILE A 49 18.19 19.64 13.64
C ILE A 49 17.91 20.91 12.81
N GLU A 50 16.87 21.69 13.17
CA GLU A 50 16.53 22.93 12.49
C GLU A 50 17.68 23.95 12.56
N ARG A 51 18.29 24.15 13.75
CA ARG A 51 19.47 25.04 13.89
C ARG A 51 20.64 24.59 13.05
N GLN A 52 20.94 23.27 13.03
CA GLN A 52 22.01 22.72 12.18
C GLN A 52 21.69 22.96 10.70
N LEU A 53 20.45 22.74 10.28
CA LEU A 53 20.03 22.93 8.90
C LEU A 53 20.11 24.41 8.49
N GLU A 54 19.58 25.32 9.31
CA GLU A 54 19.62 26.76 9.07
C GLU A 54 21.07 27.32 9.04
N ALA A 55 21.98 26.68 9.78
CA ALA A 55 23.39 27.09 9.75
C ALA A 55 24.06 26.83 8.39
N ILE A 56 23.71 25.74 7.72
CA ILE A 56 24.39 25.27 6.49
C ILE A 56 23.54 25.36 5.23
N ALA A 57 22.25 25.59 5.34
CA ALA A 57 21.30 25.59 4.21
C ALA A 57 20.73 26.98 3.92
N VAL A 58 20.56 27.28 2.64
CA VAL A 58 19.54 28.22 2.19
C VAL A 58 18.22 27.48 2.13
N VAL A 59 17.22 27.97 2.87
CA VAL A 59 15.92 27.33 2.99
C VAL A 59 14.85 28.23 2.40
N ASP A 60 14.26 27.80 1.29
CA ASP A 60 13.15 28.49 0.63
C ASP A 60 11.86 27.68 0.86
N ARG A 61 10.97 28.16 1.73
CA ARG A 61 9.73 27.46 2.10
C ARG A 61 8.54 28.02 1.32
N LYS A 62 7.59 27.13 1.00
CA LYS A 62 6.33 27.47 0.31
C LYS A 62 6.57 28.18 -1.03
N VAL A 63 7.55 27.69 -1.78
CA VAL A 63 7.76 28.09 -3.17
C VAL A 63 6.61 27.53 -4.00
N MET A 64 5.84 28.40 -4.64
CA MET A 64 4.69 28.01 -5.45
C MET A 64 5.10 27.75 -6.89
N VAL A 65 5.40 26.50 -7.20
CA VAL A 65 5.87 26.04 -8.50
C VAL A 65 4.71 25.92 -9.47
N LYS A 66 4.75 26.68 -10.56
CA LYS A 66 3.68 26.72 -11.57
C LYS A 66 3.79 25.53 -12.52
N MET A 67 2.70 24.76 -12.64
CA MET A 67 2.53 23.69 -13.61
C MET A 67 2.02 24.25 -14.95
N ARG A 68 2.09 23.46 -16.01
CA ARG A 68 1.71 23.86 -17.39
C ARG A 68 0.24 24.28 -17.53
N ASP A 69 -0.64 23.78 -16.68
CA ASP A 69 -2.05 24.16 -16.63
C ASP A 69 -2.35 25.42 -15.78
N GLY A 70 -1.29 26.02 -15.24
CA GLY A 70 -1.36 27.24 -14.43
C GLY A 70 -1.58 27.00 -12.93
N LYS A 71 -1.90 25.79 -12.48
CA LYS A 71 -1.97 25.44 -11.05
C LYS A 71 -0.58 25.46 -10.44
N ARG A 72 -0.50 25.76 -9.13
CA ARG A 72 0.78 25.88 -8.43
C ARG A 72 0.89 24.82 -7.34
N MET A 73 2.04 24.14 -7.32
CA MET A 73 2.37 23.16 -6.28
C MET A 73 3.32 23.78 -5.26
N ALA A 74 3.03 23.61 -3.99
CA ALA A 74 3.87 24.11 -2.91
C ALA A 74 5.10 23.22 -2.71
N ALA A 75 6.28 23.83 -2.67
CA ALA A 75 7.54 23.15 -2.42
C ALA A 75 8.34 23.84 -1.32
N ASP A 76 9.05 23.05 -0.50
CA ASP A 76 10.11 23.52 0.38
C ASP A 76 11.45 23.07 -0.20
N VAL A 77 12.41 23.98 -0.33
CA VAL A 77 13.71 23.77 -0.96
C VAL A 77 14.82 24.00 0.05
N TYR A 78 15.66 23.02 0.23
CA TYR A 78 16.82 23.05 1.12
C TYR A 78 18.08 22.86 0.28
N ARG A 79 19.02 23.79 0.31
CA ARG A 79 20.25 23.72 -0.50
C ARG A 79 21.46 24.24 0.26
N PRO A 80 22.68 23.72 0.01
CA PRO A 80 23.88 24.17 0.71
C PRO A 80 24.15 25.67 0.50
N LYS A 81 24.46 26.41 1.58
CA LYS A 81 24.85 27.83 1.51
C LYS A 81 26.17 28.02 0.79
N ASP A 82 27.14 27.17 1.10
CA ASP A 82 28.53 27.30 0.67
C ASP A 82 28.88 26.34 -0.47
N ALA A 83 27.91 26.05 -1.34
CA ALA A 83 28.18 25.24 -2.51
C ALA A 83 29.16 25.97 -3.45
N SER A 84 30.29 25.35 -3.76
CA SER A 84 31.29 25.87 -4.70
C SER A 84 30.79 25.89 -6.17
N GLY A 85 29.59 25.40 -6.42
CA GLY A 85 28.99 25.31 -7.75
C GLY A 85 27.53 24.87 -7.70
N LYS A 86 27.00 24.47 -8.85
CA LYS A 86 25.65 23.93 -8.97
C LYS A 86 25.57 22.54 -8.37
N VAL A 87 24.44 22.22 -7.72
CA VAL A 87 24.22 20.97 -6.98
C VAL A 87 23.13 20.12 -7.60
N PRO A 88 23.21 18.79 -7.48
CA PRO A 88 22.12 17.88 -7.85
C PRO A 88 20.99 17.92 -6.85
N THR A 89 19.80 17.49 -7.27
CA THR A 89 18.58 17.52 -6.46
C THR A 89 18.08 16.13 -6.12
N ILE A 90 17.76 15.92 -4.84
CA ILE A 90 16.90 14.80 -4.38
C ILE A 90 15.48 15.35 -4.29
N PHE A 91 14.54 14.69 -4.96
CA PHE A 91 13.16 15.15 -5.08
C PHE A 91 12.18 14.16 -4.43
N VAL A 92 11.34 14.70 -3.57
CA VAL A 92 10.21 14.01 -2.93
C VAL A 92 8.92 14.74 -3.32
N ARG A 93 7.96 14.02 -3.88
CA ARG A 93 6.60 14.50 -4.13
C ARG A 93 5.64 13.62 -3.37
N THR A 94 4.75 14.22 -2.59
CA THR A 94 3.97 13.47 -1.60
C THR A 94 2.57 14.04 -1.38
N PRO A 95 1.55 13.20 -1.18
CA PRO A 95 0.25 13.63 -0.67
C PRO A 95 0.28 13.94 0.83
N TYR A 96 1.31 13.47 1.55
CA TYR A 96 1.41 13.61 3.01
C TYR A 96 1.91 14.98 3.44
N ASN A 97 1.63 15.32 4.72
CA ASN A 97 2.08 16.57 5.31
C ASN A 97 3.61 16.60 5.49
N PHE A 98 4.28 17.44 4.70
CA PHE A 98 5.70 17.77 4.90
C PHE A 98 5.90 19.18 5.48
N ASN A 99 4.84 19.81 6.01
CA ASN A 99 4.99 21.14 6.61
C ASN A 99 6.14 21.15 7.63
N PHE A 100 6.97 22.17 7.55
CA PHE A 100 8.17 22.27 8.40
C PHE A 100 7.85 22.52 9.90
N TRP A 101 6.61 22.88 10.22
CA TRP A 101 6.19 23.23 11.57
C TRP A 101 5.08 22.31 12.08
N ASP A 102 5.25 21.82 13.29
CA ASP A 102 4.25 21.09 14.05
C ASP A 102 3.54 22.05 15.00
N VAL A 103 2.32 22.43 14.65
CA VAL A 103 1.55 23.43 15.41
C VAL A 103 1.19 22.90 16.79
N LYS A 104 0.92 21.60 16.94
CA LYS A 104 0.55 20.97 18.23
C LYS A 104 1.70 20.97 19.22
N LEU A 105 2.91 20.71 18.75
CA LEU A 105 4.12 20.73 19.57
C LEU A 105 4.76 22.12 19.65
N GLY A 106 4.35 23.07 18.81
CA GLY A 106 4.97 24.40 18.72
C GLY A 106 6.46 24.33 18.34
N ALA A 107 6.84 23.39 17.49
CA ALA A 107 8.23 23.08 17.15
C ALA A 107 8.39 22.72 15.68
N PRO A 108 9.60 22.77 15.14
CA PRO A 108 9.89 22.21 13.82
C PRO A 108 9.53 20.72 13.73
N ARG A 109 9.24 20.22 12.52
CA ARG A 109 9.18 18.79 12.25
C ARG A 109 10.57 18.18 12.15
N ASP A 110 10.64 16.86 12.07
CA ASP A 110 11.92 16.17 11.87
C ASP A 110 12.43 16.38 10.44
N MET A 111 13.49 17.15 10.29
CA MET A 111 14.16 17.44 9.01
C MET A 111 15.54 16.76 8.91
N SER A 112 15.71 15.61 9.56
CA SER A 112 16.96 14.84 9.55
C SER A 112 17.41 14.48 8.13
N ARG A 113 16.47 14.12 7.26
CA ARG A 113 16.76 13.76 5.85
C ARG A 113 17.24 14.95 5.06
N GLN A 114 16.58 16.10 5.21
CA GLN A 114 16.99 17.36 4.57
C GLN A 114 18.38 17.77 5.04
N LEU A 115 18.63 17.69 6.35
CA LEU A 115 19.95 17.95 6.93
C LEU A 115 21.02 17.02 6.37
N ALA A 116 20.74 15.72 6.30
CA ALA A 116 21.67 14.73 5.78
C ALA A 116 21.97 14.96 4.28
N ALA A 117 20.98 15.32 3.49
CA ALA A 117 21.13 15.64 2.08
C ALA A 117 21.98 16.91 1.86
N VAL A 118 21.68 17.98 2.59
CA VAL A 118 22.43 19.25 2.50
C VAL A 118 23.88 19.07 2.93
N LYS A 119 24.13 18.35 4.04
CA LYS A 119 25.52 18.01 4.49
C LYS A 119 26.31 17.25 3.42
N ARG A 120 25.63 16.47 2.59
CA ARG A 120 26.23 15.76 1.45
C ARG A 120 26.29 16.58 0.16
N GLY A 121 25.88 17.85 0.18
CA GLY A 121 25.95 18.75 -0.99
C GLY A 121 24.82 18.56 -1.99
N TYR A 122 23.64 18.07 -1.58
CA TYR A 122 22.44 18.02 -2.38
C TYR A 122 21.51 19.20 -2.10
N ALA A 123 20.81 19.66 -3.13
CA ALA A 123 19.52 20.28 -2.90
C ALA A 123 18.50 19.18 -2.57
N TYR A 124 17.61 19.44 -1.61
CA TYR A 124 16.50 18.55 -1.27
C TYR A 124 15.20 19.33 -1.46
N VAL A 125 14.27 18.76 -2.20
CA VAL A 125 12.99 19.40 -2.51
C VAL A 125 11.85 18.49 -2.08
N ASP A 126 11.05 18.98 -1.13
CA ASP A 126 9.76 18.40 -0.77
C ASP A 126 8.66 19.18 -1.47
N MET A 127 7.75 18.47 -2.16
CA MET A 127 6.61 19.07 -2.85
C MET A 127 5.33 18.32 -2.53
N ASN A 128 4.28 19.05 -2.12
CA ASN A 128 2.96 18.46 -2.00
C ASN A 128 2.33 18.22 -3.37
N GLU A 129 1.62 17.11 -3.46
CA GLU A 129 0.82 16.78 -4.61
C GLU A 129 -0.33 17.77 -4.81
N ARG A 130 -0.83 17.79 -6.02
CA ARG A 130 -1.98 18.59 -6.43
C ARG A 130 -3.16 18.35 -5.47
N GLY A 131 -3.76 19.44 -5.00
CA GLY A 131 -4.91 19.37 -4.11
C GLY A 131 -4.60 19.05 -2.64
N HIS A 132 -3.33 18.87 -2.26
CA HIS A 132 -2.92 18.68 -0.87
C HIS A 132 -2.28 19.91 -0.27
N TYR A 133 -2.63 20.21 0.99
CA TYR A 133 -2.09 21.29 1.80
C TYR A 133 -2.06 22.63 1.06
N PHE A 134 -0.88 23.19 0.78
CA PHE A 134 -0.74 24.47 0.09
C PHE A 134 -0.75 24.35 -1.45
N SER A 135 -0.76 23.13 -2.00
CA SER A 135 -0.85 22.90 -3.44
C SER A 135 -2.26 23.11 -3.96
N GLU A 136 -2.37 23.76 -5.10
CA GLU A 136 -3.65 24.07 -5.77
C GLU A 136 -4.20 22.87 -6.55
N GLY A 137 -5.45 22.98 -7.00
CA GLY A 137 -6.13 21.97 -7.79
C GLY A 137 -6.87 20.95 -6.94
N ASN A 138 -7.31 19.89 -7.56
CA ASN A 138 -8.01 18.77 -6.89
C ASN A 138 -7.09 17.56 -6.81
N TYR A 139 -7.09 16.91 -5.66
CA TYR A 139 -6.38 15.66 -5.49
C TYR A 139 -7.06 14.55 -6.26
N GLU A 140 -6.27 13.73 -6.84
CA GLU A 140 -6.68 12.49 -7.50
C GLU A 140 -5.66 11.41 -7.13
N ILE A 141 -6.11 10.46 -6.35
CA ILE A 141 -5.32 9.30 -6.01
C ILE A 141 -4.86 8.61 -7.28
N LEU A 142 -3.94 8.05 -7.61
CA LEU A 142 -3.55 7.32 -8.83
C LEU A 142 -3.38 8.19 -10.08
N GLY A 143 -3.53 9.47 -9.98
CA GLY A 143 -3.53 10.19 -11.21
C GLY A 143 -3.31 11.66 -11.15
N ALA A 144 -2.67 12.17 -10.09
CA ALA A 144 -2.16 13.52 -10.16
C ALA A 144 -1.52 13.69 -11.53
N PRO A 145 -1.94 14.66 -12.33
CA PRO A 145 -1.60 14.68 -13.75
C PRO A 145 -0.13 14.32 -13.92
N LEU A 146 0.16 13.31 -14.71
CA LEU A 146 1.50 12.80 -14.97
C LEU A 146 2.48 13.94 -15.27
N SER A 147 1.94 15.00 -15.89
CA SER A 147 2.62 16.25 -16.15
C SER A 147 3.19 16.95 -14.93
N ASP A 148 2.58 16.84 -13.74
CA ASP A 148 3.06 17.57 -12.55
C ASP A 148 4.47 17.15 -12.15
N GLY A 149 4.75 15.83 -12.16
CA GLY A 149 6.11 15.35 -11.91
C GLY A 149 7.12 15.81 -12.94
N VAL A 150 6.74 15.80 -14.22
CA VAL A 150 7.57 16.29 -15.32
C VAL A 150 7.84 17.80 -15.19
N ASP A 151 6.82 18.59 -14.89
CA ASP A 151 6.94 20.04 -14.76
C ASP A 151 7.77 20.42 -13.54
N ALA A 152 7.62 19.70 -12.42
CA ALA A 152 8.44 19.89 -11.22
C ALA A 152 9.93 19.63 -11.51
N ILE A 153 10.25 18.54 -12.21
CA ILE A 153 11.64 18.22 -12.58
C ILE A 153 12.22 19.29 -13.50
N ARG A 154 11.46 19.73 -14.51
CA ARG A 154 11.88 20.83 -15.40
C ARG A 154 12.12 22.13 -14.65
N TRP A 155 11.25 22.46 -13.70
CA TRP A 155 11.44 23.63 -12.86
C TRP A 155 12.74 23.51 -12.04
N MET A 156 12.98 22.39 -11.35
CA MET A 156 14.21 22.18 -10.58
C MET A 156 15.47 22.29 -11.44
N THR A 157 15.46 21.67 -12.63
CA THR A 157 16.63 21.70 -13.53
C THR A 157 16.89 23.06 -14.13
N SER A 158 15.90 23.96 -14.21
CA SER A 158 16.05 25.33 -14.67
C SER A 158 16.57 26.31 -13.61
N GLN A 159 16.65 25.89 -12.34
CA GLN A 159 17.08 26.79 -11.28
C GLN A 159 18.58 27.11 -11.37
N PRO A 160 19.00 28.35 -11.03
CA PRO A 160 20.40 28.78 -11.14
C PRO A 160 21.35 27.95 -10.26
N TRP A 161 20.88 27.37 -9.19
CA TRP A 161 21.64 26.53 -8.29
C TRP A 161 21.73 25.05 -8.74
N SER A 162 20.91 24.62 -9.70
CA SER A 162 20.82 23.24 -10.14
C SER A 162 21.92 22.85 -11.12
N ASN A 163 22.53 21.67 -10.94
CA ASN A 163 23.43 21.09 -11.93
C ASN A 163 22.70 20.38 -13.08
N GLY A 164 21.36 20.42 -13.10
CA GLY A 164 20.51 19.79 -14.11
C GLY A 164 20.21 18.30 -13.87
N LYS A 165 20.61 17.72 -12.74
CA LYS A 165 20.33 16.32 -12.39
C LYS A 165 19.39 16.22 -11.19
N VAL A 166 18.34 15.42 -11.33
CA VAL A 166 17.35 15.13 -10.30
C VAL A 166 17.28 13.62 -10.09
N GLY A 167 17.28 13.19 -8.83
CA GLY A 167 16.94 11.83 -8.44
C GLY A 167 15.68 11.84 -7.56
N THR A 168 14.78 10.89 -7.78
CA THR A 168 13.54 10.80 -7.00
C THR A 168 13.65 9.75 -5.91
N THR A 169 12.94 9.96 -4.78
CA THR A 169 12.85 8.98 -3.69
C THR A 169 11.50 9.07 -3.00
N GLY A 170 11.06 7.97 -2.44
CA GLY A 170 9.84 7.89 -1.65
C GLY A 170 9.37 6.48 -1.42
N CYS A 171 8.45 6.33 -0.47
CA CYS A 171 7.78 5.08 -0.18
C CYS A 171 6.27 5.27 -0.24
N SER A 172 5.51 4.22 -0.62
CA SER A 172 4.04 4.28 -0.73
C SER A 172 3.60 5.35 -1.73
N SER A 173 2.57 6.12 -1.41
CA SER A 173 2.07 7.20 -2.27
C SER A 173 3.12 8.25 -2.63
N THR A 174 4.18 8.40 -1.85
CA THR A 174 5.34 9.23 -2.21
C THR A 174 6.17 8.60 -3.34
N ALA A 175 6.01 7.32 -3.63
CA ALA A 175 6.73 6.60 -4.69
C ALA A 175 5.86 6.30 -5.93
N GLU A 176 4.55 6.23 -5.77
CA GLU A 176 3.60 5.73 -6.79
C GLU A 176 3.72 6.44 -8.15
N TRP A 177 3.92 7.74 -8.13
CA TRP A 177 4.06 8.56 -9.34
C TRP A 177 5.39 8.37 -10.09
N GLN A 178 6.42 7.83 -9.42
CA GLN A 178 7.80 7.85 -9.95
C GLN A 178 7.93 7.04 -11.23
N MET A 179 7.43 5.79 -11.25
CA MET A 179 7.57 4.90 -12.41
C MET A 179 6.95 5.50 -13.68
N ALA A 180 5.75 6.07 -13.54
CA ALA A 180 5.07 6.69 -14.66
C ALA A 180 5.82 7.94 -15.18
N VAL A 181 6.43 8.74 -14.31
CA VAL A 181 7.24 9.91 -14.68
C VAL A 181 8.59 9.51 -15.29
N VAL A 182 9.22 8.45 -14.78
CA VAL A 182 10.46 7.89 -15.36
C VAL A 182 10.19 7.47 -16.81
N ALA A 183 9.05 6.81 -17.05
CA ALA A 183 8.65 6.37 -18.39
C ALA A 183 8.38 7.53 -19.40
N GLN A 184 8.26 8.77 -18.93
CA GLN A 184 8.15 9.95 -19.82
C GLN A 184 9.50 10.42 -20.36
N ASN A 185 10.60 9.78 -20.04
CA ASN A 185 11.95 10.21 -20.42
C ASN A 185 12.20 11.69 -20.11
N THR A 186 11.85 12.10 -18.90
CA THR A 186 11.90 13.51 -18.46
C THR A 186 13.33 14.01 -18.43
N PRO A 187 13.68 15.08 -19.19
CA PRO A 187 15.02 15.63 -19.17
C PRO A 187 15.44 16.05 -17.76
N GLY A 188 16.65 15.67 -17.37
CA GLY A 188 17.20 15.93 -16.05
C GLY A 188 16.88 14.91 -14.97
N LEU A 189 15.90 14.04 -15.16
CA LEU A 189 15.71 12.89 -14.30
C LEU A 189 16.82 11.86 -14.57
N ALA A 190 17.70 11.66 -13.59
CA ALA A 190 18.88 10.82 -13.73
C ALA A 190 18.73 9.43 -13.13
N THR A 191 17.94 9.30 -12.07
CA THR A 191 17.73 8.04 -11.34
C THR A 191 16.49 8.11 -10.48
N PHE A 192 16.02 6.93 -10.04
CA PHE A 192 14.88 6.82 -9.13
C PHE A 192 15.15 5.81 -8.00
N ASN A 193 14.48 6.03 -6.88
CA ASN A 193 14.43 5.12 -5.74
C ASN A 193 12.96 4.94 -5.35
N VAL A 194 12.39 3.78 -5.68
CA VAL A 194 11.00 3.43 -5.40
C VAL A 194 10.90 2.41 -4.29
N GLN A 195 9.96 2.63 -3.37
CA GLN A 195 9.82 1.79 -2.19
C GLN A 195 8.34 1.52 -1.94
N GLY A 196 7.94 0.25 -1.86
CA GLY A 196 6.55 -0.13 -1.59
C GLY A 196 5.54 0.59 -2.49
N PHE A 197 5.79 0.64 -3.79
CA PHE A 197 5.11 1.54 -4.74
C PHE A 197 3.92 0.91 -5.48
N GLY A 198 3.35 -0.16 -4.93
CA GLY A 198 2.34 -0.97 -5.62
C GLY A 198 1.13 -0.21 -6.16
N ALA A 199 0.68 0.83 -5.47
CA ALA A 199 -0.43 1.64 -5.95
C ALA A 199 -0.12 2.43 -7.24
N GLY A 200 1.16 2.61 -7.57
CA GLY A 200 1.61 3.19 -8.84
C GLY A 200 1.59 2.24 -10.03
N VAL A 201 1.27 0.96 -9.82
CA VAL A 201 1.24 -0.06 -10.87
C VAL A 201 -0.19 -0.27 -11.36
N GLY A 202 -0.40 -0.11 -12.67
CA GLY A 202 -1.66 -0.45 -13.32
C GLY A 202 -1.70 -1.93 -13.72
N ARG A 203 -0.74 -2.32 -14.56
CA ARG A 203 -0.59 -3.71 -15.00
C ARG A 203 0.89 -4.08 -15.19
N VAL A 204 1.26 -5.29 -14.79
CA VAL A 204 2.54 -5.92 -15.14
C VAL A 204 2.38 -7.44 -15.23
N GLY A 205 2.63 -8.01 -16.39
CA GLY A 205 2.44 -9.44 -16.63
C GLY A 205 1.05 -9.94 -16.19
N PRO A 206 0.98 -10.92 -15.29
CA PRO A 206 -0.30 -11.44 -14.81
C PRO A 206 -1.01 -10.52 -13.81
N TYR A 207 -0.36 -9.45 -13.33
CA TYR A 207 -0.88 -8.59 -12.29
C TYR A 207 -1.64 -7.40 -12.87
N TYR A 208 -2.92 -7.32 -12.53
CA TYR A 208 -3.81 -6.19 -12.81
C TYR A 208 -4.08 -5.49 -11.49
N GLU A 209 -3.13 -4.65 -11.06
CA GLU A 209 -3.16 -4.03 -9.73
C GLU A 209 -4.10 -2.83 -9.66
N GLN A 210 -4.31 -2.14 -10.77
CA GLN A 210 -5.13 -0.93 -10.83
C GLN A 210 -4.90 0.01 -9.63
N GLY A 211 -3.63 0.23 -9.30
CA GLY A 211 -3.28 1.04 -8.16
C GLY A 211 -3.62 0.42 -6.80
N ASN A 212 -3.57 -0.89 -6.66
CA ASN A 212 -3.94 -1.66 -5.47
C ASN A 212 -5.43 -1.63 -5.08
N TRP A 213 -6.33 -1.13 -5.94
CA TRP A 213 -7.75 -1.15 -5.65
C TRP A 213 -8.34 -2.55 -5.67
N TYR A 214 -7.84 -3.38 -6.57
CA TYR A 214 -8.31 -4.74 -6.74
C TYR A 214 -7.15 -5.74 -6.58
N ARG A 215 -7.49 -6.89 -6.02
CA ARG A 215 -6.67 -8.08 -6.04
C ARG A 215 -7.54 -9.26 -6.42
N GLY A 216 -7.19 -9.94 -7.50
CA GLY A 216 -8.04 -11.04 -8.00
C GLY A 216 -9.47 -10.61 -8.35
N GLY A 217 -9.75 -9.31 -8.55
CA GLY A 217 -11.10 -8.75 -8.76
C GLY A 217 -11.89 -8.43 -7.49
N ALA A 218 -11.37 -8.77 -6.30
CA ALA A 218 -11.91 -8.32 -5.03
C ALA A 218 -11.33 -6.96 -4.66
N VAL A 219 -12.13 -6.11 -4.00
CA VAL A 219 -11.70 -4.78 -3.55
C VAL A 219 -10.76 -4.90 -2.35
N GLN A 220 -9.63 -4.23 -2.40
CA GLN A 220 -8.76 -4.05 -1.24
C GLN A 220 -9.28 -2.90 -0.37
N MET A 221 -9.85 -3.22 0.79
CA MET A 221 -10.57 -2.25 1.60
C MET A 221 -9.66 -1.26 2.36
N LEU A 222 -8.35 -1.45 2.30
CA LEU A 222 -7.37 -0.53 2.89
C LEU A 222 -7.52 0.92 2.40
N PHE A 223 -7.97 1.12 1.16
CA PHE A 223 -8.14 2.45 0.60
C PHE A 223 -9.31 3.23 1.19
N ILE A 224 -10.27 2.55 1.79
CA ILE A 224 -11.41 3.21 2.43
C ILE A 224 -10.94 4.02 3.64
N ASP A 225 -10.17 3.40 4.53
CA ASP A 225 -9.56 4.04 5.69
C ASP A 225 -8.52 5.10 5.25
N TRP A 226 -7.63 4.73 4.33
CA TRP A 226 -6.59 5.64 3.87
C TRP A 226 -7.17 6.90 3.22
N LEU A 227 -8.17 6.77 2.34
CA LEU A 227 -8.82 7.91 1.71
C LEU A 227 -9.66 8.73 2.67
N TYR A 228 -10.27 8.11 3.67
CA TYR A 228 -10.94 8.86 4.74
C TYR A 228 -9.97 9.86 5.38
N LYS A 229 -8.76 9.42 5.71
CA LYS A 229 -7.72 10.27 6.30
C LYS A 229 -7.23 11.32 5.31
N GLU A 230 -6.82 10.88 4.13
CA GLU A 230 -6.17 11.76 3.16
C GLU A 230 -7.11 12.79 2.52
N GLN A 231 -8.39 12.50 2.38
CA GLN A 231 -9.38 13.44 1.82
C GLN A 231 -10.08 14.30 2.86
N ASN A 232 -10.07 13.90 4.15
CA ASN A 232 -10.65 14.68 5.24
C ASN A 232 -9.67 15.67 5.89
N GLN A 233 -8.50 15.84 5.35
CA GLN A 233 -7.54 16.80 5.87
C GLN A 233 -8.06 18.21 5.75
N VAL A 234 -7.91 18.99 6.81
CA VAL A 234 -8.21 20.43 6.78
C VAL A 234 -7.21 21.09 5.85
N ARG A 235 -7.68 21.47 4.69
CA ARG A 235 -6.89 22.17 3.70
C ARG A 235 -7.17 23.65 3.77
N PRO A 236 -6.20 24.50 4.14
CA PRO A 236 -6.39 25.95 4.06
C PRO A 236 -6.47 26.37 2.59
N VAL A 237 -7.46 27.19 2.26
CA VAL A 237 -7.57 27.82 0.95
C VAL A 237 -7.08 29.26 1.09
N PHE A 238 -5.94 29.54 0.47
CA PHE A 238 -5.35 30.87 0.51
C PHE A 238 -5.57 31.64 -0.80
N PRO A 239 -5.76 32.97 -0.72
CA PRO A 239 -5.79 33.81 -1.93
C PRO A 239 -4.52 33.63 -2.75
N ALA A 240 -4.67 33.61 -4.07
CA ALA A 240 -3.56 33.39 -5.00
C ALA A 240 -2.48 34.48 -4.97
N ASN A 241 -2.79 35.64 -4.40
CA ASN A 241 -1.90 36.79 -4.28
C ASN A 241 -1.15 36.88 -2.94
N LEU A 242 -1.30 35.89 -2.05
CA LEU A 242 -0.52 35.85 -0.81
C LEU A 242 0.98 35.74 -1.10
N SER A 243 1.75 36.53 -0.37
CA SER A 243 3.21 36.46 -0.44
C SER A 243 3.72 35.14 0.16
N GLN A 244 4.91 34.73 -0.27
CA GLN A 244 5.59 33.56 0.32
C GLN A 244 5.76 33.71 1.85
N ALA A 245 6.07 34.93 2.32
CA ALA A 245 6.18 35.22 3.75
C ALA A 245 4.85 34.99 4.50
N ASP A 246 3.72 35.35 3.87
CA ASP A 246 2.40 35.11 4.45
C ASP A 246 2.06 33.60 4.49
N LEU A 247 2.39 32.86 3.46
CA LEU A 247 2.22 31.40 3.44
C LEU A 247 3.06 30.73 4.52
N ILE A 248 4.31 31.16 4.73
CA ILE A 248 5.17 30.66 5.81
C ILE A 248 4.56 30.97 7.19
N ARG A 249 4.04 32.19 7.40
CA ARG A 249 3.33 32.51 8.64
C ARG A 249 2.10 31.64 8.84
N ALA A 250 1.28 31.50 7.82
CA ALA A 250 0.08 30.66 7.85
C ALA A 250 0.40 29.22 8.22
N SER A 251 1.50 28.65 7.71
CA SER A 251 1.91 27.28 8.01
C SER A 251 2.27 27.01 9.49
N LYS A 252 2.49 28.08 10.28
CA LYS A 252 2.70 28.02 11.73
C LYS A 252 1.43 28.23 12.55
N MET A 253 0.34 28.66 11.90
CA MET A 253 -0.92 29.01 12.57
C MET A 253 -1.99 27.94 12.47
N PHE A 254 -1.94 27.10 11.43
CA PHE A 254 -2.94 26.09 11.17
C PHE A 254 -2.38 24.68 11.42
N ASP A 255 -3.11 23.87 12.19
CA ASP A 255 -2.84 22.45 12.35
C ASP A 255 -3.24 21.71 11.06
N LEU A 256 -2.27 21.50 10.18
CA LEU A 256 -2.47 20.85 8.90
C LEU A 256 -2.68 19.32 9.03
N ASP A 257 -2.44 18.77 10.23
CA ASP A 257 -2.75 17.36 10.54
C ASP A 257 -4.09 17.23 11.26
N SER A 258 -4.86 18.30 11.39
CA SER A 258 -6.19 18.23 11.99
C SER A 258 -7.07 17.34 11.12
N GLN A 259 -7.48 16.23 11.69
CA GLN A 259 -8.38 15.27 11.06
C GLN A 259 -9.61 15.07 11.96
N PRO A 260 -10.74 14.65 11.38
CA PRO A 260 -11.86 14.18 12.19
C PRO A 260 -11.42 13.01 13.08
N PRO A 261 -12.16 12.73 14.17
CA PRO A 261 -11.88 11.55 14.99
C PRO A 261 -11.83 10.27 14.14
N GLU A 262 -10.91 9.38 14.48
CA GLU A 262 -10.79 8.08 13.81
C GLU A 262 -12.09 7.30 13.99
N PRO A 263 -12.73 6.84 12.90
CA PRO A 263 -13.90 5.99 12.98
C PRO A 263 -13.60 4.63 13.61
N ASP A 264 -14.64 3.99 14.13
CA ASP A 264 -14.59 2.57 14.50
C ASP A 264 -14.64 1.71 13.21
N TRP A 265 -13.47 1.49 12.61
CA TRP A 265 -13.34 0.72 11.37
C TRP A 265 -13.74 -0.75 11.54
N ASP A 266 -13.62 -1.29 12.77
CA ASP A 266 -14.08 -2.65 13.07
C ASP A 266 -15.59 -2.80 12.85
N LYS A 267 -16.35 -1.70 12.95
CA LYS A 267 -17.79 -1.66 12.64
C LYS A 267 -18.07 -1.13 11.24
N ALA A 268 -17.35 -0.08 10.84
CA ALA A 268 -17.64 0.62 9.59
C ALA A 268 -17.50 -0.27 8.36
N PHE A 269 -16.48 -1.13 8.31
CA PHE A 269 -16.29 -2.06 7.20
C PHE A 269 -17.44 -3.09 7.04
N TRP A 270 -18.25 -3.31 8.08
CA TRP A 270 -19.41 -4.21 8.01
C TRP A 270 -20.64 -3.60 7.38
N VAL A 271 -20.66 -2.29 7.13
CA VAL A 271 -21.80 -1.59 6.53
C VAL A 271 -22.02 -2.07 5.09
N LEU A 272 -23.28 -2.35 4.77
CA LEU A 272 -23.77 -2.69 3.43
C LEU A 272 -24.96 -1.81 3.06
N PRO A 273 -25.11 -1.41 1.81
CA PRO A 273 -24.18 -1.60 0.69
C PRO A 273 -22.85 -0.86 0.96
N GLU A 274 -21.76 -1.33 0.36
CA GLU A 274 -20.42 -0.78 0.61
C GLU A 274 -20.31 0.71 0.30
N LYS A 275 -21.07 1.23 -0.64
CA LYS A 275 -21.15 2.66 -0.96
C LYS A 275 -21.56 3.53 0.22
N ASP A 276 -22.22 2.96 1.23
CA ASP A 276 -22.66 3.69 2.42
C ASP A 276 -21.61 3.68 3.56
N ILE A 277 -20.48 2.97 3.41
CA ILE A 277 -19.42 2.92 4.43
C ILE A 277 -18.95 4.34 4.78
N MET A 278 -18.55 5.12 3.78
CA MET A 278 -18.06 6.49 4.02
C MET A 278 -19.13 7.40 4.61
N LYS A 279 -20.38 7.25 4.19
CA LYS A 279 -21.50 7.99 4.77
C LYS A 279 -21.77 7.62 6.23
N SER A 280 -21.56 6.35 6.60
CA SER A 280 -21.76 5.88 7.98
C SER A 280 -20.77 6.48 8.99
N VAL A 281 -19.67 7.03 8.51
CA VAL A 281 -18.60 7.66 9.30
C VAL A 281 -18.42 9.15 8.99
N ASP A 282 -19.41 9.78 8.35
CA ASP A 282 -19.35 11.17 7.90
C ASP A 282 -18.11 11.49 7.04
N GLY A 283 -17.65 10.50 6.29
CA GLY A 283 -16.47 10.60 5.45
C GLY A 283 -16.67 11.47 4.19
N PRO A 284 -15.57 11.79 3.49
CA PRO A 284 -15.62 12.62 2.30
C PRO A 284 -16.39 11.91 1.16
N LYS A 285 -17.09 12.72 0.37
CA LYS A 285 -17.78 12.26 -0.82
C LYS A 285 -16.80 11.89 -1.94
N GLY A 286 -17.24 11.06 -2.88
CA GLY A 286 -16.51 10.78 -4.10
C GLY A 286 -15.62 9.55 -4.06
N ILE A 287 -15.42 8.92 -2.91
CA ILE A 287 -14.61 7.69 -2.81
C ILE A 287 -15.36 6.52 -3.43
N PHE A 288 -16.61 6.31 -3.06
CA PHE A 288 -17.40 5.16 -3.49
C PHE A 288 -18.32 5.45 -4.67
N ALA A 289 -19.40 6.14 -4.42
CA ALA A 289 -20.45 6.34 -5.43
C ALA A 289 -20.60 7.81 -5.85
N ASP A 290 -20.17 8.74 -5.00
CA ASP A 290 -20.26 10.18 -5.28
C ASP A 290 -18.99 10.61 -6.03
N ALA A 291 -18.96 10.36 -7.33
CA ALA A 291 -17.81 10.70 -8.16
C ALA A 291 -17.36 12.15 -7.97
N MET A 292 -16.08 12.33 -7.71
CA MET A 292 -15.44 13.64 -7.90
C MET A 292 -15.15 13.81 -9.38
N ASP A 293 -15.40 15.01 -9.91
CA ASP A 293 -15.08 15.35 -11.29
C ASP A 293 -13.55 15.59 -11.40
N VAL A 294 -12.82 14.52 -11.68
CA VAL A 294 -11.38 14.54 -11.89
C VAL A 294 -11.06 13.92 -13.26
N PRO A 295 -9.93 14.32 -13.90
CA PRO A 295 -9.60 13.90 -15.26
C PRO A 295 -9.53 12.39 -15.48
N THR A 296 -9.15 11.60 -14.47
CA THR A 296 -9.14 10.14 -14.54
C THR A 296 -10.51 9.52 -14.28
N GLY A 297 -11.53 10.34 -14.03
CA GLY A 297 -12.92 9.93 -13.95
C GLY A 297 -13.43 9.63 -12.54
N GLY A 298 -12.69 9.93 -11.48
CA GLY A 298 -13.14 9.79 -10.08
C GLY A 298 -13.76 8.43 -9.77
N ASN A 299 -14.53 8.36 -8.70
CA ASN A 299 -15.41 7.24 -8.40
C ASN A 299 -14.72 5.86 -8.49
N MET A 300 -13.60 5.73 -7.78
CA MET A 300 -12.67 4.62 -7.93
C MET A 300 -13.31 3.25 -7.67
N ILE A 301 -14.19 3.17 -6.70
CA ILE A 301 -14.82 1.90 -6.33
C ILE A 301 -15.93 1.50 -7.33
N ALA A 302 -16.60 2.45 -7.96
CA ALA A 302 -17.55 2.13 -9.01
C ALA A 302 -16.87 1.66 -10.30
N ARG A 303 -15.58 1.88 -10.47
CA ARG A 303 -14.83 1.30 -11.59
C ARG A 303 -14.71 -0.20 -11.38
N THR A 304 -15.17 -0.95 -12.36
CA THR A 304 -14.89 -2.39 -12.37
C THR A 304 -13.43 -2.66 -12.71
N PRO A 305 -12.86 -3.82 -12.33
CA PRO A 305 -11.48 -4.18 -12.65
C PRO A 305 -11.12 -4.07 -14.14
N ASN A 306 -12.09 -4.30 -15.03
CA ASN A 306 -11.93 -4.21 -16.48
C ASN A 306 -12.20 -2.82 -17.08
N SER A 307 -12.41 -1.78 -16.26
CA SER A 307 -12.68 -0.44 -16.77
C SER A 307 -11.48 0.14 -17.51
N PRO A 308 -11.65 0.68 -18.74
CA PRO A 308 -10.57 1.34 -19.45
C PRO A 308 -10.10 2.65 -18.77
N ALA A 309 -10.84 3.15 -17.78
CA ALA A 309 -10.46 4.33 -17.02
C ALA A 309 -9.16 4.13 -16.20
N TRP A 310 -8.79 2.89 -15.90
CA TRP A 310 -7.52 2.57 -15.23
C TRP A 310 -6.27 2.91 -16.06
N TYR A 311 -6.41 3.02 -17.38
CA TYR A 311 -5.33 3.41 -18.30
C TYR A 311 -5.19 4.93 -18.49
N LYS A 312 -6.03 5.71 -17.80
CA LYS A 312 -5.93 7.18 -17.75
C LYS A 312 -5.27 7.59 -16.45
N GLY A 313 -4.27 8.43 -16.48
CA GLY A 313 -3.64 8.96 -15.27
C GLY A 313 -2.22 8.47 -15.04
N GLY A 314 -1.79 8.47 -13.79
CA GLY A 314 -0.39 8.33 -13.38
C GLY A 314 0.10 6.90 -13.11
N LEU A 315 -0.66 5.87 -13.45
CA LEU A 315 -0.23 4.48 -13.27
C LEU A 315 0.80 4.10 -14.33
N TRP A 316 1.80 3.34 -13.88
CA TRP A 316 2.74 2.69 -14.79
C TRP A 316 2.17 1.34 -15.28
N HIS A 317 2.38 1.05 -16.56
CA HIS A 317 2.01 -0.20 -17.21
C HIS A 317 3.23 -0.81 -17.90
N ASP A 318 3.25 -2.12 -18.11
CA ASP A 318 4.38 -2.86 -18.66
C ASP A 318 4.68 -2.60 -20.15
N ASP A 319 3.86 -1.83 -20.84
CA ASP A 319 4.15 -1.27 -22.17
C ASP A 319 4.94 0.05 -22.11
N MET A 320 5.11 0.65 -20.91
CA MET A 320 5.87 1.87 -20.69
C MET A 320 7.33 1.55 -20.39
N LYS A 321 8.25 2.12 -21.15
CA LYS A 321 9.70 1.88 -21.02
C LYS A 321 10.32 2.64 -19.85
N ILE A 322 11.21 1.97 -19.14
CA ILE A 322 12.07 2.56 -18.11
C ILE A 322 13.51 2.60 -18.63
N ASP A 323 14.10 3.78 -18.65
CA ASP A 323 15.44 4.03 -19.20
C ASP A 323 16.41 4.69 -18.19
N LYS A 324 16.13 4.57 -16.90
CA LYS A 324 16.95 5.14 -15.83
C LYS A 324 17.39 4.06 -14.83
N PRO A 325 18.55 4.24 -14.18
CA PRO A 325 18.97 3.43 -13.04
C PRO A 325 17.93 3.46 -11.92
N GLY A 326 17.64 2.30 -11.34
CA GLY A 326 16.60 2.15 -10.32
C GLY A 326 17.06 1.39 -9.08
N LEU A 327 16.76 1.94 -7.91
CA LEU A 327 16.90 1.29 -6.61
C LEU A 327 15.50 0.98 -6.06
N TRP A 328 15.25 -0.31 -5.78
CA TRP A 328 13.93 -0.83 -5.47
C TRP A 328 13.93 -1.44 -4.07
N PHE A 329 13.07 -0.91 -3.18
CA PHE A 329 12.85 -1.50 -1.87
C PHE A 329 11.46 -2.12 -1.80
N MET A 330 11.41 -3.36 -1.36
CA MET A 330 10.19 -4.17 -1.20
C MET A 330 10.22 -4.87 0.15
N SER A 331 9.07 -5.33 0.61
CA SER A 331 8.98 -6.08 1.86
C SER A 331 8.00 -7.24 1.75
N TRP A 332 8.30 -8.36 2.45
CA TRP A 332 7.50 -9.59 2.35
C TRP A 332 6.06 -9.42 2.84
N PHE A 333 5.84 -8.53 3.80
CA PHE A 333 4.51 -8.24 4.34
C PHE A 333 3.94 -6.90 3.81
N ASP A 334 4.35 -6.51 2.60
CA ASP A 334 3.75 -5.39 1.87
C ASP A 334 2.48 -5.81 1.12
N VAL A 335 1.63 -4.86 0.83
CA VAL A 335 0.40 -5.06 0.04
C VAL A 335 0.69 -5.54 -1.39
N SER A 336 1.85 -5.21 -1.96
CA SER A 336 2.14 -5.39 -3.39
C SER A 336 3.54 -5.92 -3.70
N VAL A 337 4.13 -6.75 -2.84
CA VAL A 337 5.48 -7.28 -3.07
C VAL A 337 5.63 -7.93 -4.46
N SER A 338 4.69 -8.78 -4.86
CA SER A 338 4.80 -9.53 -6.11
C SER A 338 4.65 -8.68 -7.38
N PRO A 339 3.68 -7.78 -7.50
CA PRO A 339 3.65 -6.84 -8.64
C PRO A 339 4.88 -5.92 -8.67
N ASN A 340 5.44 -5.53 -7.53
CA ASN A 340 6.67 -4.74 -7.48
C ASN A 340 7.87 -5.54 -7.98
N LEU A 341 7.99 -6.81 -7.60
CA LEU A 341 9.01 -7.74 -8.12
C LEU A 341 8.82 -8.03 -9.61
N ALA A 342 7.57 -8.18 -10.05
CA ALA A 342 7.27 -8.34 -11.47
C ALA A 342 7.67 -7.09 -12.27
N ALA A 343 7.43 -5.88 -11.75
CA ALA A 343 7.87 -4.64 -12.38
C ALA A 343 9.40 -4.55 -12.46
N TYR A 344 10.10 -4.87 -11.37
CA TYR A 344 11.56 -4.96 -11.35
C TYR A 344 12.09 -5.94 -12.42
N ASN A 345 11.56 -7.16 -12.48
CA ASN A 345 11.95 -8.18 -13.45
C ASN A 345 11.64 -7.73 -14.88
N HIS A 346 10.47 -7.13 -15.10
CA HIS A 346 10.08 -6.60 -16.41
C HIS A 346 11.06 -5.53 -16.90
N VAL A 347 11.42 -4.57 -16.05
CA VAL A 347 12.40 -3.53 -16.40
C VAL A 347 13.74 -4.15 -16.74
N ARG A 348 14.21 -5.12 -15.97
CA ARG A 348 15.47 -5.84 -16.26
C ARG A 348 15.43 -6.64 -17.57
N ALA A 349 14.28 -7.17 -17.95
CA ALA A 349 14.11 -7.93 -19.17
C ALA A 349 13.97 -7.05 -20.43
N THR A 350 13.43 -5.84 -20.30
CA THR A 350 13.02 -5.02 -21.46
C THR A 350 13.88 -3.76 -21.67
N ALA A 351 14.59 -3.29 -20.64
CA ALA A 351 15.50 -2.16 -20.77
C ALA A 351 16.78 -2.53 -21.55
N SER A 352 17.55 -1.51 -21.96
CA SER A 352 18.89 -1.77 -22.49
C SER A 352 19.75 -2.52 -21.48
N LYS A 353 20.74 -3.28 -21.95
CA LYS A 353 21.65 -4.03 -21.07
C LYS A 353 22.26 -3.13 -19.99
N GLU A 354 22.68 -1.92 -20.36
CA GLU A 354 23.25 -0.93 -19.45
C GLU A 354 22.26 -0.58 -18.32
N ILE A 355 21.02 -0.28 -18.65
CA ILE A 355 19.99 0.09 -17.67
C ILE A 355 19.54 -1.13 -16.85
N ALA A 356 19.42 -2.30 -17.47
CA ALA A 356 19.11 -3.56 -16.80
C ALA A 356 20.16 -3.91 -15.72
N ASP A 357 21.44 -3.67 -16.04
CA ASP A 357 22.55 -3.88 -15.10
C ASP A 357 22.60 -2.82 -13.96
N GLN A 358 21.83 -1.75 -14.09
CA GLN A 358 21.69 -0.68 -13.07
C GLN A 358 20.36 -0.74 -12.31
N GLN A 359 19.71 -1.90 -12.27
CA GLN A 359 18.53 -2.14 -11.44
C GLN A 359 18.93 -3.01 -10.23
N TYR A 360 18.62 -2.55 -9.01
CA TYR A 360 18.95 -3.24 -7.77
C TYR A 360 17.72 -3.33 -6.86
N ALA A 361 17.45 -4.51 -6.34
CA ALA A 361 16.30 -4.80 -5.48
C ALA A 361 16.74 -5.24 -4.09
N ILE A 362 16.08 -4.71 -3.06
CA ILE A 362 16.21 -5.12 -1.67
C ILE A 362 14.84 -5.54 -1.17
N ILE A 363 14.71 -6.79 -0.66
CA ILE A 363 13.45 -7.33 -0.16
C ILE A 363 13.62 -7.68 1.31
N ALA A 364 13.06 -6.84 2.19
CA ALA A 364 13.19 -6.96 3.63
C ALA A 364 12.00 -7.71 4.27
N PRO A 365 12.18 -8.37 5.44
CA PRO A 365 11.09 -9.05 6.14
C PRO A 365 10.35 -8.08 7.05
N VAL A 366 9.87 -6.96 6.51
CA VAL A 366 9.21 -5.91 7.30
C VAL A 366 7.81 -5.62 6.76
N LEU A 367 7.05 -4.81 7.49
CA LEU A 367 5.79 -4.25 7.02
C LEU A 367 6.03 -3.12 6.02
N HIS A 368 4.97 -2.65 5.39
CA HIS A 368 4.98 -1.57 4.42
C HIS A 368 5.81 -0.36 4.87
N CYS A 369 6.80 0.04 4.09
CA CYS A 369 7.72 1.16 4.34
C CYS A 369 8.53 1.11 5.66
N ALA A 370 8.61 -0.03 6.32
CA ALA A 370 9.25 -0.11 7.64
C ALA A 370 10.76 -0.44 7.60
N TYR A 371 11.46 -0.15 6.51
CA TYR A 371 12.87 -0.53 6.28
C TYR A 371 13.83 -0.02 7.36
N THR A 372 13.58 1.16 7.92
CA THR A 372 14.41 1.76 8.99
C THR A 372 14.01 1.33 10.39
N ARG A 373 12.99 0.49 10.53
CA ARG A 373 12.49 -0.01 11.82
C ARG A 373 13.01 -1.39 12.19
N ALA A 374 13.77 -2.03 11.30
CA ALA A 374 14.41 -3.30 11.58
C ALA A 374 15.41 -3.17 12.75
N THR A 375 15.41 -4.16 13.63
CA THR A 375 16.25 -4.26 14.83
C THR A 375 16.99 -5.59 14.86
N GLU A 376 17.79 -5.84 15.88
CA GLU A 376 18.42 -7.16 16.14
C GLU A 376 17.37 -8.26 16.40
N HIS A 377 16.17 -7.86 16.85
CA HIS A 377 14.99 -8.70 17.04
C HIS A 377 13.83 -8.02 16.35
N THR A 378 13.75 -8.18 15.03
CA THR A 378 12.66 -7.64 14.23
C THR A 378 11.45 -8.54 14.36
N VAL A 379 10.36 -8.03 14.95
CA VAL A 379 9.11 -8.77 15.13
C VAL A 379 8.08 -8.29 14.13
N ILE A 380 7.50 -9.22 13.38
CA ILE A 380 6.47 -8.97 12.36
C ILE A 380 5.23 -9.79 12.70
N GLY A 381 4.22 -9.13 13.28
CA GLY A 381 3.12 -9.84 13.93
C GLY A 381 3.60 -10.50 15.21
N ASP A 382 3.49 -11.83 15.30
CA ASP A 382 3.99 -12.65 16.41
C ASP A 382 5.32 -13.34 16.08
N LEU A 383 5.85 -13.18 14.86
CA LEU A 383 7.06 -13.84 14.41
C LEU A 383 8.28 -12.96 14.58
N ASP A 384 9.26 -13.43 15.37
CA ASP A 384 10.61 -12.84 15.43
C ASP A 384 11.42 -13.35 14.23
N VAL A 385 11.75 -12.44 13.33
CA VAL A 385 12.56 -12.72 12.14
C VAL A 385 14.05 -12.40 12.36
N GLY A 386 14.47 -12.12 13.60
CA GLY A 386 15.87 -11.88 13.95
C GLY A 386 16.42 -10.54 13.47
N ASP A 387 17.71 -10.49 13.23
CA ASP A 387 18.41 -9.27 12.79
C ASP A 387 18.18 -8.99 11.29
N ALA A 388 17.19 -8.16 11.01
CA ALA A 388 16.84 -7.75 9.66
C ALA A 388 17.43 -6.40 9.25
N ARG A 389 18.33 -5.82 10.05
CA ARG A 389 18.98 -4.53 9.77
C ARG A 389 19.85 -4.61 8.52
N PHE A 390 19.90 -3.52 7.79
CA PHE A 390 20.85 -3.24 6.72
C PHE A 390 21.11 -1.72 6.65
N ASP A 391 22.19 -1.32 5.99
CA ASP A 391 22.55 0.11 5.89
C ASP A 391 21.66 0.82 4.83
N TYR A 392 20.41 1.08 5.22
CA TYR A 392 19.42 1.75 4.36
C TYR A 392 19.89 3.14 3.94
N GLU A 393 20.34 3.97 4.88
CA GLU A 393 20.73 5.35 4.56
C GLU A 393 22.01 5.41 3.73
N GLY A 394 23.00 4.59 4.08
CA GLY A 394 24.23 4.47 3.30
C GLY A 394 23.96 4.04 1.86
N LEU A 395 23.04 3.09 1.66
CA LEU A 395 22.69 2.62 0.34
C LEU A 395 21.93 3.69 -0.47
N VAL A 396 20.95 4.37 0.13
CA VAL A 396 20.18 5.44 -0.54
C VAL A 396 21.06 6.62 -0.93
N PHE A 397 21.91 7.10 -0.01
CA PHE A 397 22.79 8.22 -0.34
C PHE A 397 23.95 7.80 -1.24
N GLY A 398 24.50 6.60 -1.07
CA GLY A 398 25.50 6.06 -1.99
C GLY A 398 24.98 5.90 -3.41
N TRP A 399 23.69 5.56 -3.54
CA TRP A 399 22.98 5.53 -4.82
C TRP A 399 22.97 6.90 -5.49
N PHE A 400 22.57 7.94 -4.77
CA PHE A 400 22.56 9.30 -5.29
C PHE A 400 23.98 9.85 -5.56
N ASP A 401 24.94 9.54 -4.72
CA ASP A 401 26.35 9.93 -4.96
C ASP A 401 26.83 9.37 -6.31
N LYS A 402 26.52 8.11 -6.61
CA LYS A 402 26.89 7.47 -7.88
C LYS A 402 26.18 8.11 -9.08
N PHE A 403 24.86 8.21 -9.07
CA PHE A 403 24.09 8.57 -10.26
C PHE A 403 23.88 10.07 -10.44
N LEU A 404 23.90 10.87 -9.38
CA LEU A 404 23.71 12.31 -9.45
C LEU A 404 25.04 13.08 -9.50
N LYS A 405 26.05 12.60 -8.78
CA LYS A 405 27.37 13.27 -8.72
C LYS A 405 28.43 12.58 -9.58
N GLY A 406 28.24 11.31 -9.92
CA GLY A 406 29.25 10.51 -10.63
C GLY A 406 30.44 10.14 -9.75
N VAL A 407 30.22 10.00 -8.43
CA VAL A 407 31.24 9.60 -7.45
C VAL A 407 31.15 8.10 -7.24
N ASP A 408 32.30 7.44 -7.10
CA ASP A 408 32.36 6.02 -6.75
C ASP A 408 31.64 5.74 -5.43
N SER A 409 30.83 4.68 -5.43
CA SER A 409 30.02 4.30 -4.27
C SER A 409 30.23 2.82 -3.95
N PRO A 410 31.23 2.50 -3.09
CA PRO A 410 31.54 1.12 -2.76
C PRO A 410 30.35 0.31 -2.21
N ILE A 411 29.41 0.95 -1.53
CA ILE A 411 28.20 0.28 -1.03
C ILE A 411 27.29 -0.14 -2.17
N VAL A 412 27.15 0.69 -3.22
CA VAL A 412 26.35 0.37 -4.42
C VAL A 412 27.10 -0.60 -5.33
N ASP A 413 28.42 -0.44 -5.47
CA ASP A 413 29.23 -1.27 -6.36
C ASP A 413 29.30 -2.73 -5.88
N LYS A 414 29.22 -2.95 -4.56
CA LYS A 414 29.18 -4.27 -3.94
C LYS A 414 27.75 -4.82 -3.78
N GLN A 415 26.73 -4.00 -4.03
CA GLN A 415 25.34 -4.42 -3.87
C GLN A 415 25.00 -5.52 -4.89
N PRO A 416 24.47 -6.67 -4.48
CA PRO A 416 23.94 -7.67 -5.40
C PRO A 416 22.72 -7.12 -6.15
N LYS A 417 22.42 -7.70 -7.33
CA LYS A 417 21.24 -7.26 -8.09
C LYS A 417 19.93 -7.46 -7.33
N VAL A 418 19.88 -8.53 -6.54
CA VAL A 418 18.80 -8.82 -5.62
C VAL A 418 19.39 -9.20 -4.27
N MET A 419 19.08 -8.44 -3.25
CA MET A 419 19.33 -8.77 -1.85
C MET A 419 17.98 -9.08 -1.20
N TYR A 420 17.82 -10.27 -0.65
CA TYR A 420 16.54 -10.70 -0.09
C TYR A 420 16.73 -11.40 1.25
N TYR A 421 15.72 -11.25 2.13
CA TYR A 421 15.76 -11.86 3.45
C TYR A 421 15.01 -13.19 3.44
N VAL A 422 15.67 -14.25 3.91
CA VAL A 422 15.06 -15.58 4.09
C VAL A 422 14.55 -15.69 5.52
N MET A 423 13.25 -15.63 5.70
CA MET A 423 12.58 -15.85 6.98
C MET A 423 12.76 -17.31 7.43
N GLY A 424 12.60 -17.61 8.70
CA GLY A 424 12.89 -18.92 9.26
C GLY A 424 14.38 -19.09 9.56
N GLU A 425 15.25 -19.08 8.54
CA GLU A 425 16.71 -19.02 8.77
C GLU A 425 17.18 -17.67 9.29
N ASN A 426 16.39 -16.62 9.04
CA ASN A 426 16.61 -15.26 9.47
C ASN A 426 17.95 -14.68 8.98
N LYS A 427 18.15 -14.76 7.66
CA LYS A 427 19.39 -14.29 7.01
C LYS A 427 19.14 -13.56 5.71
N TRP A 428 19.97 -12.55 5.46
CA TRP A 428 20.10 -11.92 4.16
C TRP A 428 20.82 -12.86 3.17
N ARG A 429 20.34 -12.86 1.92
CA ARG A 429 20.87 -13.62 0.80
C ARG A 429 20.98 -12.74 -0.43
N ASP A 430 21.88 -13.14 -1.33
CA ASP A 430 22.19 -12.45 -2.56
C ASP A 430 21.86 -13.31 -3.77
N SER A 431 21.36 -12.67 -4.82
CA SER A 431 21.14 -13.33 -6.12
C SER A 431 21.33 -12.34 -7.28
N PRO A 432 21.75 -12.80 -8.46
CA PRO A 432 21.74 -11.98 -9.67
C PRO A 432 20.33 -11.77 -10.25
N THR A 433 19.34 -12.57 -9.84
CA THR A 433 17.97 -12.57 -10.37
C THR A 433 16.94 -12.81 -9.28
N TRP A 434 15.69 -12.49 -9.56
CA TRP A 434 14.54 -12.99 -8.83
C TRP A 434 13.60 -13.74 -9.79
N PRO A 435 13.15 -14.99 -9.50
CA PRO A 435 13.58 -15.80 -8.35
C PRO A 435 15.09 -16.04 -8.30
N PRO A 436 15.65 -16.50 -7.17
CA PRO A 436 17.08 -16.70 -7.01
C PRO A 436 17.64 -17.67 -8.08
N ALA A 437 18.85 -17.40 -8.54
CA ALA A 437 19.49 -18.19 -9.56
C ALA A 437 19.60 -19.67 -9.15
N GLY A 438 19.30 -20.56 -10.09
CA GLY A 438 19.29 -22.02 -9.85
C GLY A 438 18.05 -22.54 -9.13
N ALA A 439 17.10 -21.68 -8.80
CA ALA A 439 15.83 -22.11 -8.23
C ALA A 439 15.06 -23.04 -9.19
N THR A 440 14.36 -24.01 -8.62
CA THR A 440 13.55 -24.99 -9.35
C THR A 440 12.11 -24.95 -8.87
N THR A 441 11.20 -25.36 -9.73
CA THR A 441 9.77 -25.41 -9.39
C THR A 441 9.43 -26.78 -8.82
N ARG A 442 8.64 -26.80 -7.73
CA ARG A 442 8.02 -28.00 -7.16
C ARG A 442 6.51 -27.83 -7.15
N GLU A 443 5.80 -28.94 -7.37
CA GLU A 443 4.34 -28.98 -7.31
C GLU A 443 3.91 -29.97 -6.22
N LEU A 444 2.83 -29.63 -5.52
CA LEU A 444 2.12 -30.53 -4.63
C LEU A 444 0.63 -30.46 -4.96
N PHE A 445 0.00 -31.62 -5.03
CA PHE A 445 -1.41 -31.78 -5.37
C PHE A 445 -2.25 -31.95 -4.11
N LEU A 446 -3.44 -31.36 -4.14
CA LEU A 446 -4.41 -31.52 -3.06
C LEU A 446 -5.00 -32.94 -3.11
N THR A 447 -5.24 -33.49 -1.94
CA THR A 447 -6.01 -34.74 -1.78
C THR A 447 -6.65 -34.78 -0.40
N SER A 448 -7.81 -35.42 -0.30
CA SER A 448 -8.53 -35.69 0.95
C SER A 448 -9.53 -36.84 0.74
N GLY A 449 -10.13 -37.32 1.79
CA GLY A 449 -11.33 -38.18 1.75
C GLY A 449 -12.65 -37.38 1.88
N GLY A 450 -12.62 -36.06 1.57
CA GLY A 450 -13.76 -35.14 1.68
C GLY A 450 -13.93 -34.51 3.07
N LYS A 451 -12.87 -34.47 3.89
CA LYS A 451 -12.90 -33.95 5.27
C LYS A 451 -11.80 -32.92 5.53
N ALA A 452 -11.37 -32.17 4.50
CA ALA A 452 -10.36 -31.13 4.65
C ALA A 452 -10.89 -29.87 5.37
N ASN A 453 -12.18 -29.76 5.62
CA ASN A 453 -12.86 -28.60 6.20
C ASN A 453 -12.69 -28.48 7.74
N THR A 454 -11.54 -28.84 8.25
CA THR A 454 -11.14 -28.67 9.65
C THR A 454 -9.62 -28.75 9.78
N LEU A 455 -9.08 -28.09 10.80
CA LEU A 455 -7.65 -28.17 11.15
C LEU A 455 -7.17 -29.62 11.37
N TYR A 456 -8.05 -30.50 11.87
CA TYR A 456 -7.76 -31.91 12.17
C TYR A 456 -8.34 -32.86 11.12
N GLY A 457 -8.61 -32.35 9.92
CA GLY A 457 -9.13 -33.10 8.79
C GLY A 457 -8.10 -34.01 8.12
N ASP A 458 -8.46 -34.52 6.97
CA ASP A 458 -7.65 -35.43 6.17
C ASP A 458 -7.00 -34.81 4.95
N GLY A 459 -7.05 -33.48 4.82
CA GLY A 459 -6.47 -32.75 3.69
C GLY A 459 -4.95 -32.85 3.67
N LYS A 460 -4.40 -33.23 2.51
CA LYS A 460 -2.96 -33.41 2.28
C LYS A 460 -2.49 -32.73 1.01
N LEU A 461 -1.21 -32.37 0.99
CA LEU A 461 -0.45 -31.95 -0.17
C LEU A 461 0.54 -33.07 -0.53
N VAL A 462 0.38 -33.66 -1.70
CA VAL A 462 1.14 -34.86 -2.13
C VAL A 462 1.87 -34.61 -3.47
N ASP A 463 2.92 -35.41 -3.72
CA ASP A 463 3.75 -35.24 -4.94
C ASP A 463 3.07 -35.72 -6.23
N ALA A 464 2.00 -36.51 -6.15
CA ALA A 464 1.32 -37.06 -7.32
C ALA A 464 -0.15 -36.66 -7.37
N ALA A 465 -0.62 -36.29 -8.56
CA ALA A 465 -2.04 -36.08 -8.81
C ALA A 465 -2.81 -37.40 -8.71
N GLY A 466 -4.10 -37.35 -8.39
CA GLY A 466 -4.97 -38.51 -8.35
C GLY A 466 -5.64 -38.73 -7.00
N GLY A 467 -6.15 -37.65 -6.40
CA GLY A 467 -7.00 -37.70 -5.25
C GLY A 467 -8.32 -38.44 -5.48
N THR A 468 -9.19 -38.44 -4.50
CA THR A 468 -10.50 -39.09 -4.56
C THR A 468 -11.49 -38.31 -5.41
N ASP A 469 -12.57 -38.96 -5.89
CA ASP A 469 -13.67 -38.31 -6.59
C ASP A 469 -14.61 -37.50 -5.66
N HIS A 470 -14.28 -37.41 -4.39
CA HIS A 470 -15.05 -36.64 -3.40
C HIS A 470 -14.43 -35.25 -3.22
N PRO A 471 -15.07 -34.18 -3.74
CA PRO A 471 -14.59 -32.83 -3.52
C PRO A 471 -14.71 -32.42 -2.06
N ASP A 472 -13.82 -31.55 -1.60
CA ASP A 472 -13.97 -30.89 -0.32
C ASP A 472 -14.99 -29.76 -0.41
N GLN A 473 -15.99 -29.80 0.46
CA GLN A 473 -17.12 -28.87 0.44
C GLN A 473 -17.12 -27.98 1.68
N PHE A 474 -17.54 -26.75 1.50
CA PHE A 474 -17.78 -25.81 2.60
C PHE A 474 -18.87 -24.79 2.25
N LEU A 475 -19.45 -24.20 3.29
CA LEU A 475 -20.42 -23.12 3.15
C LEU A 475 -19.72 -21.79 3.30
N TYR A 476 -19.98 -20.86 2.40
CA TYR A 476 -19.59 -19.48 2.57
C TYR A 476 -20.82 -18.60 2.80
N ASP A 477 -20.91 -18.02 3.99
CA ASP A 477 -21.93 -17.04 4.37
C ASP A 477 -21.30 -15.64 4.42
N PRO A 478 -21.71 -14.70 3.52
CA PRO A 478 -21.23 -13.33 3.55
C PRO A 478 -21.53 -12.57 4.85
N ALA A 479 -22.48 -13.02 5.64
CA ALA A 479 -22.78 -12.45 6.96
C ALA A 479 -21.79 -12.92 8.05
N ASN A 480 -21.04 -14.00 7.79
CA ASN A 480 -20.04 -14.55 8.72
C ASN A 480 -18.73 -14.91 8.00
N PRO A 481 -18.08 -13.95 7.31
CA PRO A 481 -16.88 -14.22 6.53
C PRO A 481 -15.71 -14.65 7.42
N VAL A 482 -14.73 -15.35 6.83
CA VAL A 482 -13.43 -15.55 7.47
C VAL A 482 -12.75 -14.19 7.61
N THR A 483 -12.39 -13.84 8.85
CA THR A 483 -11.75 -12.54 9.13
C THR A 483 -10.26 -12.58 8.85
N THR A 484 -9.69 -11.43 8.52
CA THR A 484 -8.26 -11.31 8.28
C THR A 484 -7.48 -11.45 9.58
N LEU A 485 -6.47 -12.31 9.56
CA LEU A 485 -5.43 -12.39 10.59
C LEU A 485 -4.07 -12.44 9.91
N GLY A 486 -3.30 -11.37 10.06
CA GLY A 486 -1.98 -11.25 9.44
C GLY A 486 -2.02 -10.98 7.93
N GLY A 487 -0.94 -11.36 7.26
CA GLY A 487 -0.73 -11.14 5.82
C GLY A 487 -0.02 -9.84 5.50
N GLY A 488 0.17 -9.58 4.20
CA GLY A 488 0.79 -8.35 3.70
C GLY A 488 -0.25 -7.25 3.50
N GLY A 489 0.07 -6.04 3.94
CA GLY A 489 -0.85 -4.91 3.77
C GLY A 489 -0.37 -3.64 4.45
N CYS A 490 -1.24 -2.62 4.46
CA CYS A 490 -1.03 -1.36 5.17
C CYS A 490 -2.36 -0.67 5.46
N CYS A 491 -2.29 0.34 6.31
CA CYS A 491 -3.22 1.46 6.34
C CYS A 491 -4.65 1.18 6.82
N GLN A 492 -4.99 -0.01 7.30
CA GLN A 492 -6.35 -0.35 7.78
C GLN A 492 -6.55 -0.13 9.30
N GLY A 493 -5.79 0.78 9.89
CA GLY A 493 -5.93 1.16 11.29
C GLY A 493 -5.83 -0.02 12.25
N THR A 494 -6.82 -0.15 13.14
CA THR A 494 -6.93 -1.26 14.11
C THR A 494 -7.68 -2.47 13.57
N ALA A 495 -8.45 -2.31 12.47
CA ALA A 495 -9.32 -3.36 11.93
C ALA A 495 -8.54 -4.56 11.39
N VAL A 496 -7.31 -4.37 10.91
CA VAL A 496 -6.45 -5.45 10.42
C VAL A 496 -5.04 -5.32 10.99
N LYS A 497 -4.58 -6.38 11.63
CA LYS A 497 -3.19 -6.52 12.06
C LYS A 497 -2.42 -7.26 10.97
N PHE A 498 -1.46 -6.57 10.32
CA PHE A 498 -0.62 -7.16 9.28
C PHE A 498 0.65 -7.79 9.87
N GLY A 499 1.21 -8.78 9.16
CA GLY A 499 2.38 -9.53 9.56
C GLY A 499 2.14 -11.04 9.60
N SER A 500 2.97 -11.75 10.33
CA SER A 500 2.90 -13.20 10.51
C SER A 500 2.35 -13.55 11.88
N PHE A 501 1.24 -14.29 11.91
CA PHE A 501 0.54 -14.71 13.13
C PHE A 501 0.24 -16.19 13.08
N ASP A 502 0.09 -16.83 14.25
CA ASP A 502 -0.41 -18.20 14.31
C ASP A 502 -1.86 -18.26 13.83
N GLN A 503 -2.10 -19.01 12.77
CA GLN A 503 -3.39 -19.11 12.09
C GLN A 503 -4.33 -20.15 12.70
N ASN A 504 -3.84 -21.00 13.61
CA ASN A 504 -4.63 -22.10 14.19
C ASN A 504 -5.99 -21.66 14.76
N PRO A 505 -6.14 -20.50 15.42
CA PRO A 505 -7.45 -20.05 15.90
C PRO A 505 -8.50 -19.90 14.79
N GLN A 506 -8.10 -19.51 13.59
CA GLN A 506 -9.01 -19.40 12.44
C GLN A 506 -9.26 -20.74 11.75
N LEU A 507 -8.25 -21.60 11.69
CA LEU A 507 -8.33 -22.89 11.01
C LEU A 507 -9.27 -23.90 11.72
N ALA A 508 -9.77 -23.56 12.90
CA ALA A 508 -10.83 -24.31 13.58
C ALA A 508 -12.22 -24.16 12.95
N ARG A 509 -12.39 -23.18 12.03
CA ARG A 509 -13.66 -22.97 11.29
C ARG A 509 -13.86 -24.09 10.27
N ASN A 510 -15.13 -24.45 10.02
CA ASN A 510 -15.51 -25.48 9.05
C ASN A 510 -15.72 -24.94 7.62
N ASP A 511 -15.57 -23.66 7.42
CA ASP A 511 -15.57 -22.98 6.12
C ASP A 511 -14.15 -22.66 5.62
N ILE A 512 -13.14 -23.32 6.19
CA ILE A 512 -11.74 -23.29 5.76
C ILE A 512 -11.29 -24.73 5.49
N LEU A 513 -10.84 -24.98 4.26
CA LEU A 513 -10.19 -26.24 3.90
C LEU A 513 -8.70 -26.16 4.24
N VAL A 514 -8.16 -27.21 4.85
CA VAL A 514 -6.75 -27.27 5.31
C VAL A 514 -6.04 -28.47 4.71
N TYR A 515 -4.90 -28.21 4.07
CA TYR A 515 -4.07 -29.23 3.44
C TYR A 515 -2.62 -29.11 3.91
N ASP A 516 -2.08 -30.20 4.47
CA ASP A 516 -0.70 -30.27 4.98
C ASP A 516 0.18 -31.14 4.08
N SER A 517 1.40 -30.68 3.83
CA SER A 517 2.44 -31.54 3.27
C SER A 517 2.95 -32.54 4.33
N GLU A 518 3.64 -33.60 3.88
CA GLU A 518 4.51 -34.34 4.78
C GLU A 518 5.59 -33.40 5.35
N PRO A 519 6.09 -33.65 6.56
CA PRO A 519 7.19 -32.88 7.11
C PRO A 519 8.41 -32.90 6.20
N PHE A 520 9.04 -31.73 6.01
CA PHE A 520 10.30 -31.66 5.30
C PHE A 520 11.36 -32.52 5.99
N LYS A 521 12.02 -33.40 5.25
CA LYS A 521 13.06 -34.30 5.78
C LYS A 521 14.36 -33.56 6.05
N GLU A 522 14.61 -32.51 5.29
CA GLU A 522 15.79 -31.64 5.40
C GLU A 522 15.37 -30.17 5.24
N GLY A 523 16.22 -29.24 5.68
CA GLY A 523 15.94 -27.82 5.53
C GLY A 523 15.74 -27.44 4.08
N THR A 524 14.63 -26.79 3.77
CA THR A 524 14.23 -26.43 2.41
C THR A 524 13.94 -24.93 2.32
N GLU A 525 14.66 -24.25 1.42
CA GLU A 525 14.38 -22.84 1.13
C GLU A 525 13.34 -22.73 0.03
N VAL A 526 12.23 -22.05 0.34
CA VAL A 526 11.19 -21.66 -0.61
C VAL A 526 11.30 -20.16 -0.82
N SER A 527 11.89 -19.73 -1.95
CA SER A 527 12.10 -18.32 -2.28
C SER A 527 11.76 -18.06 -3.72
N GLY A 528 10.67 -17.33 -3.94
CA GLY A 528 10.13 -17.04 -5.27
C GLY A 528 8.61 -17.06 -5.30
N PRO A 529 8.03 -17.05 -6.50
CA PRO A 529 6.59 -17.07 -6.68
C PRO A 529 5.97 -18.40 -6.24
N ILE A 530 4.82 -18.28 -5.58
CA ILE A 530 3.89 -19.36 -5.29
C ILE A 530 2.65 -19.13 -6.16
N THR A 531 2.21 -20.16 -6.86
CA THR A 531 0.99 -20.15 -7.69
C THR A 531 0.08 -21.28 -7.25
N VAL A 532 -1.20 -20.99 -7.07
CA VAL A 532 -2.21 -21.98 -6.74
C VAL A 532 -3.16 -22.13 -7.94
N THR A 533 -3.42 -23.36 -8.34
CA THR A 533 -4.46 -23.70 -9.31
C THR A 533 -5.49 -24.56 -8.59
N LEU A 534 -6.72 -24.10 -8.56
CA LEU A 534 -7.85 -24.86 -8.01
C LEU A 534 -8.84 -25.22 -9.11
N TYR A 535 -9.49 -26.35 -8.95
CA TYR A 535 -10.69 -26.71 -9.68
C TYR A 535 -11.85 -26.60 -8.72
N VAL A 536 -12.79 -25.71 -9.00
CA VAL A 536 -13.83 -25.29 -8.05
C VAL A 536 -15.21 -25.32 -8.67
N SER A 537 -16.23 -25.57 -7.85
CA SER A 537 -17.62 -25.40 -8.23
C SER A 537 -18.39 -24.65 -7.14
N SER A 538 -19.53 -24.07 -7.50
CA SER A 538 -20.42 -23.36 -6.58
C SER A 538 -21.85 -23.39 -7.14
N ASP A 539 -22.83 -23.33 -6.26
CA ASP A 539 -24.23 -23.09 -6.62
C ASP A 539 -24.53 -21.59 -6.80
N ALA A 540 -23.60 -20.72 -6.40
CA ALA A 540 -23.73 -19.27 -6.57
C ALA A 540 -23.30 -18.81 -7.95
N LYS A 541 -23.90 -17.70 -8.43
CA LYS A 541 -23.53 -17.07 -9.71
C LYS A 541 -22.11 -16.51 -9.69
N ASP A 542 -21.64 -16.09 -8.54
CA ASP A 542 -20.29 -15.59 -8.30
C ASP A 542 -19.93 -15.81 -6.84
N THR A 543 -18.67 -16.08 -6.58
CA THR A 543 -18.10 -16.21 -5.24
C THR A 543 -16.62 -15.90 -5.32
N ASP A 544 -15.95 -15.84 -4.20
CA ASP A 544 -14.48 -15.69 -4.16
C ASP A 544 -13.85 -16.99 -3.67
N PHE A 545 -12.62 -17.26 -4.11
CA PHE A 545 -11.75 -18.23 -3.48
C PHE A 545 -10.49 -17.54 -3.00
N THR A 546 -10.03 -17.94 -1.83
CA THR A 546 -8.79 -17.45 -1.23
C THR A 546 -7.86 -18.63 -0.98
N PHE A 547 -6.55 -18.36 -0.96
CA PHE A 547 -5.61 -19.29 -0.35
C PHE A 547 -4.66 -18.55 0.59
N LYS A 548 -4.17 -19.28 1.59
CA LYS A 548 -3.15 -18.82 2.53
C LYS A 548 -2.10 -19.92 2.67
N VAL A 549 -0.82 -19.57 2.60
CA VAL A 549 0.31 -20.49 2.77
C VAL A 549 0.99 -20.20 4.10
N MET A 550 1.30 -21.27 4.84
CA MET A 550 1.85 -21.21 6.18
C MET A 550 3.05 -22.13 6.34
N ASP A 551 3.93 -21.75 7.24
CA ASP A 551 4.96 -22.61 7.81
C ASP A 551 4.41 -23.21 9.13
N VAL A 552 4.24 -24.54 9.17
CA VAL A 552 3.80 -25.25 10.36
C VAL A 552 5.01 -25.79 11.10
N TYR A 553 5.16 -25.34 12.33
CA TYR A 553 6.23 -25.72 13.22
C TYR A 553 5.96 -27.10 13.86
N PRO A 554 7.01 -27.80 14.33
CA PRO A 554 6.82 -29.10 15.01
C PRO A 554 5.94 -29.03 16.27
N ASP A 555 5.82 -27.87 16.91
CA ASP A 555 4.94 -27.63 18.05
C ASP A 555 3.47 -27.37 17.65
N GLY A 556 3.19 -27.35 16.36
CA GLY A 556 1.86 -27.20 15.78
C GLY A 556 1.46 -25.76 15.44
N ARG A 557 2.20 -24.73 15.84
CA ARG A 557 1.92 -23.35 15.42
C ARG A 557 2.08 -23.21 13.91
N ALA A 558 1.22 -22.42 13.29
CA ALA A 558 1.17 -22.25 11.83
C ALA A 558 1.24 -20.77 11.47
N PHE A 559 2.41 -20.30 11.09
CA PHE A 559 2.64 -18.89 10.74
C PHE A 559 2.39 -18.62 9.27
N ASN A 560 1.54 -17.62 8.98
CA ASN A 560 1.26 -17.23 7.60
C ASN A 560 2.48 -16.58 6.92
N LEU A 561 2.73 -16.97 5.69
CA LEU A 561 3.79 -16.44 4.83
C LEU A 561 3.22 -15.52 3.75
N THR A 562 2.18 -15.98 3.05
CA THR A 562 1.57 -15.25 1.96
C THR A 562 0.14 -15.72 1.71
N GLU A 563 -0.65 -14.91 0.99
CA GLU A 563 -2.06 -15.20 0.71
C GLU A 563 -2.54 -14.46 -0.54
N ASN A 564 -3.57 -14.96 -1.19
CA ASN A 564 -4.19 -14.30 -2.32
C ASN A 564 -5.70 -14.61 -2.40
N ILE A 565 -6.40 -13.89 -3.31
CA ILE A 565 -7.83 -14.02 -3.55
C ILE A 565 -8.12 -13.98 -5.05
N GLN A 566 -9.19 -14.65 -5.49
CA GLN A 566 -9.72 -14.56 -6.83
C GLN A 566 -11.25 -14.54 -6.81
N ARG A 567 -11.84 -13.49 -7.37
CA ARG A 567 -13.28 -13.37 -7.63
C ARG A 567 -13.61 -14.09 -8.93
N MET A 568 -14.53 -15.04 -8.87
CA MET A 568 -14.75 -16.01 -9.95
C MET A 568 -15.26 -15.37 -11.24
N ARG A 569 -16.01 -14.27 -11.18
CA ARG A 569 -16.46 -13.55 -12.38
C ARG A 569 -15.32 -13.01 -13.25
N TYR A 570 -14.11 -12.82 -12.66
CA TYR A 570 -12.91 -12.32 -13.36
C TYR A 570 -11.84 -13.41 -13.58
N ARG A 571 -12.18 -14.70 -13.40
CA ARG A 571 -11.24 -15.83 -13.56
C ARG A 571 -10.62 -15.94 -14.96
N GLU A 572 -11.29 -15.39 -15.98
CA GLU A 572 -10.78 -15.42 -17.36
C GLU A 572 -9.91 -14.20 -17.73
N GLY A 573 -9.71 -13.29 -16.80
CA GLY A 573 -8.93 -12.06 -16.97
C GLY A 573 -9.75 -10.78 -16.89
N TYR A 574 -9.06 -9.67 -16.65
CA TYR A 574 -9.70 -8.35 -16.49
C TYR A 574 -9.87 -7.58 -17.80
N ASP A 575 -9.27 -8.06 -18.88
CA ASP A 575 -9.43 -7.55 -20.24
C ASP A 575 -10.69 -8.10 -20.94
N LYS A 576 -11.42 -8.98 -20.23
CA LYS A 576 -12.64 -9.63 -20.71
C LYS A 576 -13.85 -9.21 -19.88
N PRO A 577 -15.07 -9.32 -20.46
CA PRO A 577 -16.30 -9.17 -19.69
C PRO A 577 -16.36 -10.21 -18.55
N PRO A 578 -17.00 -9.87 -17.41
CA PRO A 578 -17.23 -10.84 -16.34
C PRO A 578 -18.02 -12.08 -16.83
N VAL A 579 -17.60 -13.26 -16.35
CA VAL A 579 -18.24 -14.54 -16.69
C VAL A 579 -18.78 -15.21 -15.43
N TRP A 580 -20.09 -15.42 -15.39
CA TRP A 580 -20.77 -15.98 -14.24
C TRP A 580 -20.55 -17.50 -14.12
N MET A 581 -20.59 -18.01 -12.91
CA MET A 581 -20.61 -19.44 -12.63
C MET A 581 -22.01 -20.02 -12.90
N LYS A 582 -22.05 -21.31 -13.19
CA LYS A 582 -23.27 -22.11 -13.30
C LYS A 582 -23.21 -23.23 -12.27
N ASP A 583 -24.35 -23.49 -11.65
CA ASP A 583 -24.47 -24.53 -10.63
C ASP A 583 -23.96 -25.90 -11.15
N GLY A 584 -23.11 -26.55 -10.34
CA GLY A 584 -22.53 -27.84 -10.62
C GLY A 584 -21.43 -27.89 -11.69
N GLU A 585 -21.11 -26.76 -12.38
CA GLU A 585 -20.02 -26.71 -13.34
C GLU A 585 -18.68 -26.51 -12.61
N VAL A 586 -17.67 -27.30 -12.99
CA VAL A 586 -16.31 -27.20 -12.44
C VAL A 586 -15.47 -26.25 -13.24
N TYR A 587 -14.86 -25.29 -12.59
CA TYR A 587 -14.01 -24.26 -13.20
C TYR A 587 -12.58 -24.39 -12.72
N LYS A 588 -11.64 -24.32 -13.65
CA LYS A 588 -10.24 -24.13 -13.32
C LYS A 588 -9.99 -22.65 -13.01
N VAL A 589 -9.40 -22.36 -11.87
CA VAL A 589 -8.93 -21.03 -11.51
C VAL A 589 -7.45 -21.06 -11.14
N THR A 590 -6.67 -20.17 -11.74
CA THR A 590 -5.26 -19.98 -11.42
C THR A 590 -5.10 -18.59 -10.82
N PHE A 591 -4.65 -18.54 -9.58
CA PHE A 591 -4.41 -17.28 -8.89
C PHE A 591 -3.18 -16.56 -9.45
N GLN A 592 -3.19 -15.24 -9.37
CA GLN A 592 -1.98 -14.45 -9.62
C GLN A 592 -0.87 -14.96 -8.67
N PRO A 593 0.36 -15.13 -9.16
CA PRO A 593 1.47 -15.56 -8.31
C PRO A 593 1.70 -14.59 -7.15
N ILE A 594 2.17 -15.11 -6.02
CA ILE A 594 2.56 -14.29 -4.89
C ILE A 594 3.90 -14.75 -4.35
N ASP A 595 4.83 -13.80 -4.14
CA ASP A 595 6.19 -14.10 -3.76
C ASP A 595 6.37 -14.16 -2.25
N THR A 596 7.28 -15.01 -1.82
CA THR A 596 7.77 -15.07 -0.43
C THR A 596 9.18 -15.62 -0.39
N SER A 597 9.82 -15.54 0.77
CA SER A 597 11.09 -16.22 1.04
C SER A 597 11.10 -16.74 2.46
N ASN A 598 11.10 -18.06 2.60
CA ASN A 598 11.10 -18.75 3.89
C ASN A 598 11.95 -20.02 3.85
N PHE A 599 12.59 -20.33 4.93
CA PHE A 599 13.31 -21.58 5.13
C PHE A 599 12.53 -22.49 6.07
N PHE A 600 12.01 -23.57 5.53
CA PHE A 600 11.36 -24.63 6.28
C PHE A 600 12.44 -25.56 6.88
N PHE A 601 12.54 -25.61 8.19
CA PHE A 601 13.46 -26.55 8.84
C PHE A 601 12.96 -28.00 8.71
N ALA A 602 13.85 -28.96 8.94
CA ALA A 602 13.46 -30.36 9.04
C ALA A 602 12.37 -30.53 10.13
N GLY A 603 11.31 -31.26 9.81
CA GLY A 603 10.14 -31.44 10.67
C GLY A 603 9.04 -30.37 10.50
N HIS A 604 9.31 -29.23 9.86
CA HIS A 604 8.28 -28.28 9.47
C HIS A 604 7.43 -28.80 8.31
N LYS A 605 6.23 -28.26 8.13
CA LYS A 605 5.34 -28.59 7.00
C LYS A 605 4.93 -27.31 6.27
N LEU A 606 4.70 -27.45 4.98
CA LEU A 606 3.94 -26.47 4.23
C LEU A 606 2.45 -26.76 4.41
N ARG A 607 1.69 -25.79 4.88
CA ARG A 607 0.23 -25.83 4.96
C ARG A 607 -0.37 -24.86 3.99
N MET A 608 -1.43 -25.27 3.30
CA MET A 608 -2.28 -24.40 2.51
C MET A 608 -3.71 -24.44 3.06
N ALA A 609 -4.29 -23.27 3.30
CA ALA A 609 -5.70 -23.14 3.63
C ALA A 609 -6.45 -22.50 2.46
N VAL A 610 -7.67 -22.97 2.18
CA VAL A 610 -8.56 -22.44 1.14
C VAL A 610 -9.89 -22.04 1.78
N SER A 611 -10.40 -20.87 1.39
CA SER A 611 -11.67 -20.31 1.88
C SER A 611 -12.29 -19.42 0.79
N SER A 612 -13.39 -18.72 1.13
CA SER A 612 -14.07 -17.78 0.20
C SER A 612 -14.06 -16.33 0.69
N SER A 613 -13.28 -16.02 1.71
CA SER A 613 -13.17 -14.64 2.21
C SER A 613 -11.90 -14.43 3.02
N ASN A 614 -11.49 -13.16 3.13
CA ASN A 614 -10.41 -12.67 3.98
C ASN A 614 -10.73 -11.21 4.31
N PHE A 615 -11.77 -11.02 5.14
CA PHE A 615 -12.42 -9.76 5.42
C PHE A 615 -11.91 -9.15 6.75
N PRO A 616 -11.65 -7.84 6.84
CA PRO A 616 -11.87 -6.80 5.85
C PRO A 616 -10.61 -6.42 5.03
N ARG A 617 -9.60 -7.26 4.92
CA ARG A 617 -8.51 -6.97 3.97
C ARG A 617 -9.06 -6.82 2.54
N PHE A 618 -9.93 -7.76 2.16
CA PHE A 618 -10.72 -7.70 0.93
C PHE A 618 -12.20 -7.56 1.25
N ASP A 619 -12.97 -6.99 0.32
CA ASP A 619 -14.41 -7.00 0.41
C ASP A 619 -14.96 -8.43 0.40
N ARG A 620 -16.13 -8.62 0.99
CA ARG A 620 -16.83 -9.91 0.99
C ARG A 620 -17.74 -10.01 -0.21
N ASN A 621 -17.56 -11.05 -1.03
CA ASN A 621 -18.48 -11.31 -2.13
C ASN A 621 -19.86 -11.68 -1.58
N LEU A 622 -20.91 -11.01 -2.06
CA LEU A 622 -22.29 -11.28 -1.65
C LEU A 622 -22.92 -12.48 -2.39
N ASN A 623 -22.17 -13.14 -3.28
CA ASN A 623 -22.53 -14.35 -4.04
C ASN A 623 -23.71 -14.19 -5.02
N THR A 624 -24.30 -13.02 -5.12
CA THR A 624 -25.51 -12.74 -5.95
C THR A 624 -25.20 -12.64 -7.44
N GLY A 625 -23.92 -12.39 -7.78
CA GLY A 625 -23.52 -12.00 -9.13
C GLY A 625 -23.79 -10.53 -9.44
N GLY A 626 -24.30 -9.75 -8.50
CA GLY A 626 -24.52 -8.30 -8.61
C GLY A 626 -23.28 -7.49 -8.25
N ASN A 627 -23.49 -6.19 -8.04
CA ASN A 627 -22.45 -5.26 -7.61
C ASN A 627 -22.50 -5.07 -6.08
N ASN A 628 -21.45 -5.46 -5.37
CA ASN A 628 -21.38 -5.35 -3.90
C ASN A 628 -21.58 -3.92 -3.38
N TYR A 629 -21.25 -2.90 -4.18
CA TYR A 629 -21.46 -1.50 -3.75
C TYR A 629 -22.91 -1.11 -3.56
N ASP A 630 -23.79 -1.74 -4.33
CA ASP A 630 -25.22 -1.39 -4.39
C ASP A 630 -26.10 -2.38 -3.61
N GLU A 631 -25.55 -3.54 -3.27
CA GLU A 631 -26.31 -4.62 -2.64
C GLU A 631 -26.06 -4.68 -1.14
N ALA A 632 -27.14 -4.86 -0.38
CA ALA A 632 -27.10 -4.96 1.08
C ALA A 632 -27.32 -6.39 1.60
N LYS A 633 -27.63 -7.35 0.72
CA LYS A 633 -27.93 -8.73 1.10
C LYS A 633 -27.17 -9.71 0.22
N GLY A 634 -26.46 -10.63 0.87
CA GLY A 634 -25.84 -11.74 0.20
C GLY A 634 -26.69 -13.01 0.24
N VAL A 635 -26.23 -14.03 -0.46
CA VAL A 635 -26.74 -15.40 -0.41
C VAL A 635 -25.62 -16.34 0.04
N ILE A 636 -25.95 -17.41 0.73
CA ILE A 636 -25.00 -18.45 1.11
C ILE A 636 -24.60 -19.20 -0.16
N ALA A 637 -23.31 -19.50 -0.30
CA ALA A 637 -22.77 -20.32 -1.38
C ALA A 637 -22.29 -21.67 -0.85
N HIS A 638 -22.63 -22.75 -1.56
CA HIS A 638 -22.06 -24.07 -1.36
C HIS A 638 -20.89 -24.24 -2.30
N ASN A 639 -19.70 -24.10 -1.79
CA ASN A 639 -18.46 -24.13 -2.55
C ASN A 639 -17.76 -25.46 -2.42
N ALA A 640 -17.11 -25.92 -3.49
CA ALA A 640 -16.34 -27.14 -3.51
C ALA A 640 -14.99 -26.95 -4.20
N VAL A 641 -13.98 -27.65 -3.68
CA VAL A 641 -12.66 -27.79 -4.30
C VAL A 641 -12.48 -29.25 -4.73
N HIS A 642 -12.24 -29.45 -6.02
CA HIS A 642 -12.03 -30.75 -6.65
C HIS A 642 -10.55 -31.06 -6.72
N HIS A 643 -10.18 -32.33 -6.54
CA HIS A 643 -8.79 -32.80 -6.55
C HIS A 643 -8.63 -34.23 -7.11
N ASP A 644 -9.63 -34.70 -7.88
CA ASP A 644 -9.56 -35.95 -8.63
C ASP A 644 -8.57 -35.89 -9.80
N ALA A 645 -8.40 -37.01 -10.50
CA ALA A 645 -7.45 -37.11 -11.61
C ALA A 645 -7.77 -36.17 -12.79
N ALA A 646 -9.06 -35.81 -13.00
CA ALA A 646 -9.47 -34.88 -14.06
C ALA A 646 -9.35 -33.41 -13.61
N HIS A 647 -9.36 -33.17 -12.30
CA HIS A 647 -9.36 -31.85 -11.69
C HIS A 647 -8.22 -31.70 -10.64
N PRO A 648 -6.94 -31.82 -11.07
CA PRO A 648 -5.80 -31.86 -10.15
C PRO A 648 -5.48 -30.47 -9.57
N SER A 649 -6.21 -30.07 -8.53
CA SER A 649 -5.88 -28.86 -7.76
C SER A 649 -4.51 -28.96 -7.15
N LYS A 650 -3.71 -27.89 -7.22
CA LYS A 650 -2.31 -27.89 -6.80
C LYS A 650 -1.77 -26.55 -6.35
N ILE A 651 -0.71 -26.61 -5.57
CA ILE A 651 0.20 -25.50 -5.28
C ILE A 651 1.53 -25.73 -5.99
N THR A 652 2.04 -24.68 -6.62
CA THR A 652 3.35 -24.66 -7.29
C THR A 652 4.20 -23.62 -6.59
N PHE A 653 5.40 -23.97 -6.18
CA PHE A 653 6.31 -23.07 -5.45
C PHE A 653 7.76 -23.26 -5.87
N THR A 654 8.57 -22.25 -5.56
CA THR A 654 9.96 -22.17 -6.00
C THR A 654 10.90 -22.62 -4.88
N VAL A 655 11.69 -23.63 -5.13
CA VAL A 655 12.70 -24.16 -4.19
C VAL A 655 14.10 -23.75 -4.65
N VAL A 656 14.89 -23.23 -3.72
CA VAL A 656 16.28 -22.85 -3.98
C VAL A 656 17.18 -24.01 -3.53
N PRO A 657 17.91 -24.68 -4.46
CA PRO A 657 18.84 -25.72 -4.09
C PRO A 657 19.96 -25.15 -3.21
N ARG A 658 20.19 -25.79 -2.08
CA ARG A 658 21.36 -25.48 -1.25
C ARG A 658 22.45 -26.52 -1.53
N GLY A 659 23.65 -26.02 -1.81
CA GLY A 659 24.82 -26.90 -1.82
C GLY A 659 24.87 -27.65 -0.48
N LYS A 660 25.28 -28.92 -0.50
CA LYS A 660 25.57 -29.64 0.75
C LYS A 660 26.59 -28.82 1.52
N PRO A 661 26.40 -28.66 2.84
CA PRO A 661 27.29 -27.89 3.68
C PRO A 661 28.74 -28.37 3.62
#